data_ed9f835597be3ff2b4457e6e4c82feee
#
_entry.id   ed9f835597be3ff2b4457e6e4c82feee
#
_cell.length_a   1.000
_cell.length_b   1.000
_cell.length_c   1.000
_cell.angle_alpha   90.00
_cell.angle_beta   90.00
_cell.angle_gamma   90.00
#
_symmetry.space_group_name_H-M   'P 1'
#
loop_
_entity.id
_entity.type
_entity.pdbx_description
1 polymer ?
#
loop_
_entity_poly.entity_id
_entity_poly.type
_entity_poly.pdbx_seq_one_letter_code
_entity_poly.pdbx_strand_id
1 'polypeptide(L)'
;MQKNSARRLFRRGGNGCVSDLKYGTWTISSYEESAAGALRAAGWSPVTAAVLCSRGYDTPEKAQEFLSADVPLSSPMDLLDMDKAVRRVRKALERREHICVFGDYDVDGITATCLLTDFLRKRGAHVTSYIPARLEEGYGLNEIAVRALRAQDVKLIITVDCGITANQEAALCKELGMELVITDHHECKSDLPEAVAVVDPHRKDQPEPVLEMAGVGVAFKLAAALAGDQEALLAEYCDLLCLGTVADVMPLTGENRKMVWRGLQALSNPKRVGLAALMAECGALRPPITAGTIGYTLAPRINAAGRMGHVEIATELFLTNDAARAVDLASQLCKLNRKRQDVESGIYRQAVSMLPAGKAPKAIVLADETWHQGVVGIVASRLAEEYSCPTFLICLDGDKGKASSRSYGGFNLFSSLEQVSDLLESYGGHELAAGFTIRRDRIDRFRERIYALTDAFSKSPDCNPALQIDCEIPPQLLTVQNVQQLDGLEPCGAGCPRPVLFMRSLTVSDLSEVGGGKHLRLRLSGNGYHFNAIFFSTTAKLAAVALGDVVDIAYTPQINEYRRLRTVQLNLLDIRPDEQARARLGAGKALYRRHLQGQALSAQELDRLIPERQDFVAVWRYLAANAQNGVVCEEFGCLVRKITRYAGCTYSGSKIRVCLDVFQEQGLLQMEQRPKLLVIRLTSDGHKVDLESSPTLLHLKELKAGT
;
A
#
# COMPACT_ATOMS: atom_id res chain seq x y z
N MET A 1 24.10 20.88 15.51
CA MET A 1 22.92 20.04 15.25
C MET A 1 21.87 20.63 14.29
N GLN A 2 21.96 21.90 13.88
CA GLN A 2 20.97 22.57 13.01
C GLN A 2 21.19 22.40 11.49
N LYS A 3 22.34 21.93 11.03
CA LYS A 3 22.66 21.75 9.59
C LYS A 3 22.03 20.49 8.95
N ASN A 4 21.53 19.53 9.73
CA ASN A 4 20.96 18.29 9.21
C ASN A 4 19.46 18.33 8.92
N SER A 5 18.70 19.28 9.47
CA SER A 5 17.26 19.40 9.22
C SER A 5 16.92 19.99 7.83
N ALA A 6 17.76 20.92 7.36
CA ALA A 6 17.57 21.54 6.03
C ALA A 6 17.84 20.58 4.87
N ARG A 7 18.75 19.61 5.02
CA ARG A 7 19.06 18.61 3.99
C ARG A 7 17.96 17.56 3.81
N ARG A 8 17.13 17.26 4.82
CA ARG A 8 16.01 16.30 4.72
C ARG A 8 14.78 16.81 3.97
N LEU A 9 14.57 18.13 3.94
CA LEU A 9 13.43 18.77 3.26
C LEU A 9 13.57 18.83 1.73
N PHE A 10 14.76 18.59 1.18
CA PHE A 10 15.06 18.76 -0.24
C PHE A 10 14.98 17.48 -1.10
N ARG A 11 14.56 16.33 -0.56
CA ARG A 11 14.69 15.03 -1.26
C ARG A 11 13.41 14.48 -1.90
N ARG A 12 12.29 15.21 -1.87
CA ARG A 12 11.06 14.80 -2.57
C ARG A 12 10.79 15.73 -3.74
N GLY A 13 11.19 15.34 -4.91
CA GLY A 13 10.90 16.13 -6.10
C GLY A 13 11.20 15.38 -7.38
N GLY A 14 10.19 14.84 -8.05
CA GLY A 14 10.23 14.21 -9.36
C GLY A 14 9.50 14.99 -10.43
N ASN A 15 10.09 15.06 -11.62
CA ASN A 15 9.48 15.57 -12.85
C ASN A 15 8.86 14.40 -13.62
N GLY A 16 7.67 14.02 -13.30
CA GLY A 16 6.72 13.33 -14.16
C GLY A 16 5.45 14.15 -14.15
N CYS A 17 4.49 13.89 -15.01
CA CYS A 17 3.17 14.51 -15.02
C CYS A 17 2.43 14.22 -13.70
N VAL A 18 2.93 14.75 -12.60
CA VAL A 18 2.40 14.57 -11.27
C VAL A 18 1.43 15.71 -11.04
N SER A 19 0.15 15.41 -10.91
CA SER A 19 -0.78 16.29 -10.24
C SER A 19 -0.12 16.75 -8.94
N ASP A 20 -0.29 17.99 -8.56
CA ASP A 20 0.25 18.57 -7.30
C ASP A 20 -0.26 17.84 -6.04
N LEU A 21 -1.06 16.78 -6.19
CA LEU A 21 -1.82 16.03 -5.22
C LEU A 21 -1.30 14.57 -5.13
N LYS A 22 -1.46 13.93 -3.97
CA LYS A 22 -1.11 12.51 -3.75
C LYS A 22 -1.88 11.59 -4.71
N TYR A 23 -3.16 11.91 -4.94
CA TYR A 23 -4.03 11.24 -5.89
C TYR A 23 -4.39 12.22 -7.01
N GLY A 24 -4.46 11.75 -8.26
CA GLY A 24 -4.85 12.57 -9.41
C GLY A 24 -6.31 13.00 -9.34
N THR A 25 -7.18 12.04 -9.09
CA THR A 25 -8.64 12.23 -9.00
C THR A 25 -9.21 11.64 -7.72
N TRP A 26 -10.35 12.20 -7.27
CA TRP A 26 -11.20 11.62 -6.26
C TRP A 26 -12.49 11.16 -6.95
N THR A 27 -12.82 9.89 -6.79
CA THR A 27 -14.07 9.32 -7.29
C THR A 27 -14.95 9.03 -6.08
N ILE A 28 -16.06 9.77 -5.96
CA ILE A 28 -17.01 9.61 -4.88
C ILE A 28 -18.16 8.73 -5.39
N SER A 29 -18.42 7.62 -4.71
CA SER A 29 -19.50 6.72 -5.05
C SER A 29 -20.84 7.40 -4.76
N SER A 30 -21.81 7.20 -5.63
CA SER A 30 -23.19 7.64 -5.44
C SER A 30 -24.04 6.50 -4.88
N TYR A 31 -25.10 6.82 -4.16
CA TYR A 31 -26.09 5.87 -3.69
C TYR A 31 -27.47 6.53 -3.64
N GLU A 32 -28.52 5.72 -3.62
CA GLU A 32 -29.89 6.20 -3.52
C GLU A 32 -30.26 6.51 -2.07
N GLU A 33 -30.71 7.72 -1.79
CA GLU A 33 -31.07 8.15 -0.42
C GLU A 33 -32.26 7.35 0.16
N SER A 34 -33.15 6.86 -0.69
CA SER A 34 -34.24 5.95 -0.30
C SER A 34 -33.73 4.64 0.28
N ALA A 35 -32.69 4.04 -0.33
CA ALA A 35 -32.03 2.83 0.15
C ALA A 35 -31.32 3.08 1.49
N ALA A 36 -30.57 4.17 1.61
CA ALA A 36 -29.97 4.56 2.88
C ALA A 36 -31.03 4.82 3.96
N GLY A 37 -32.21 5.37 3.59
CA GLY A 37 -33.36 5.52 4.46
C GLY A 37 -33.89 4.19 4.99
N ALA A 38 -34.00 3.17 4.13
CA ALA A 38 -34.43 1.82 4.52
C ALA A 38 -33.43 1.17 5.51
N LEU A 39 -32.15 1.32 5.28
CA LEU A 39 -31.11 0.82 6.20
C LEU A 39 -31.20 1.54 7.56
N ARG A 40 -31.39 2.86 7.59
CA ARG A 40 -31.58 3.61 8.83
C ARG A 40 -32.83 3.14 9.61
N ALA A 41 -33.91 2.89 8.91
CA ALA A 41 -35.13 2.35 9.52
C ALA A 41 -34.92 0.93 10.12
N ALA A 42 -34.01 0.15 9.55
CA ALA A 42 -33.58 -1.15 10.07
C ALA A 42 -32.54 -1.06 11.21
N GLY A 43 -32.15 0.15 11.65
CA GLY A 43 -31.28 0.37 12.82
C GLY A 43 -29.83 0.72 12.57
N TRP A 44 -29.39 0.82 11.32
CA TRP A 44 -28.02 1.27 11.03
C TRP A 44 -27.86 2.79 11.18
N SER A 45 -26.67 3.21 11.63
CA SER A 45 -26.37 4.63 11.71
C SER A 45 -26.39 5.29 10.33
N PRO A 46 -26.65 6.60 10.25
CA PRO A 46 -26.61 7.30 8.95
C PRO A 46 -25.29 7.14 8.20
N VAL A 47 -24.18 7.07 8.92
CA VAL A 47 -22.83 6.89 8.33
C VAL A 47 -22.68 5.47 7.79
N THR A 48 -23.05 4.46 8.59
CA THR A 48 -22.95 3.05 8.18
C THR A 48 -23.89 2.75 7.01
N ALA A 49 -25.12 3.26 7.04
CA ALA A 49 -26.07 3.10 5.95
C ALA A 49 -25.57 3.69 4.63
N ALA A 50 -24.98 4.91 4.66
CA ALA A 50 -24.39 5.54 3.48
C ALA A 50 -23.24 4.72 2.90
N VAL A 51 -22.33 4.23 3.75
CA VAL A 51 -21.20 3.38 3.32
C VAL A 51 -21.68 2.06 2.73
N LEU A 52 -22.64 1.39 3.36
CA LEU A 52 -23.18 0.12 2.84
C LEU A 52 -23.85 0.31 1.48
N CYS A 53 -24.70 1.33 1.33
CA CYS A 53 -25.37 1.63 0.07
C CYS A 53 -24.37 2.00 -1.04
N SER A 54 -23.35 2.80 -0.74
CA SER A 54 -22.30 3.18 -1.71
C SER A 54 -21.48 1.98 -2.22
N ARG A 55 -21.48 0.88 -1.45
CA ARG A 55 -20.83 -0.40 -1.79
C ARG A 55 -21.78 -1.43 -2.41
N GLY A 56 -23.05 -1.06 -2.67
CA GLY A 56 -24.05 -1.93 -3.30
C GLY A 56 -24.85 -2.80 -2.33
N TYR A 57 -24.69 -2.62 -1.00
CA TYR A 57 -25.52 -3.27 0.02
C TYR A 57 -26.72 -2.37 0.34
N ASP A 58 -27.62 -2.24 -0.62
CA ASP A 58 -28.70 -1.24 -0.69
C ASP A 58 -30.03 -1.70 -0.07
N THR A 59 -30.11 -2.94 0.43
CA THR A 59 -31.26 -3.45 1.19
C THR A 59 -30.84 -3.97 2.56
N PRO A 60 -31.79 -3.98 3.57
CA PRO A 60 -31.50 -4.54 4.89
C PRO A 60 -30.96 -5.97 4.86
N GLU A 61 -31.47 -6.82 3.95
CA GLU A 61 -31.13 -8.22 3.82
C GLU A 61 -29.67 -8.35 3.34
N LYS A 62 -29.30 -7.65 2.25
CA LYS A 62 -27.92 -7.64 1.73
C LYS A 62 -26.93 -7.10 2.77
N ALA A 63 -27.30 -6.01 3.46
CA ALA A 63 -26.47 -5.43 4.50
C ALA A 63 -26.26 -6.39 5.67
N GLN A 64 -27.32 -7.08 6.11
CA GLN A 64 -27.26 -8.06 7.19
C GLN A 64 -26.43 -9.27 6.78
N GLU A 65 -26.62 -9.81 5.58
CA GLU A 65 -25.83 -10.92 5.04
C GLU A 65 -24.33 -10.58 5.02
N PHE A 66 -23.99 -9.41 4.48
CA PHE A 66 -22.60 -8.95 4.47
C PHE A 66 -22.00 -8.79 5.87
N LEU A 67 -22.73 -8.20 6.81
CA LEU A 67 -22.24 -7.92 8.16
C LEU A 67 -22.20 -9.15 9.06
N SER A 68 -23.11 -10.10 8.90
CA SER A 68 -23.15 -11.33 9.68
C SER A 68 -21.96 -12.25 9.39
N ALA A 69 -21.35 -12.11 8.21
CA ALA A 69 -20.33 -13.04 7.69
C ALA A 69 -20.77 -14.52 7.81
N ASP A 70 -22.07 -14.77 7.79
CA ASP A 70 -22.65 -16.12 7.91
C ASP A 70 -23.05 -16.67 6.54
N VAL A 71 -22.07 -16.69 5.64
CA VAL A 71 -22.22 -17.35 4.33
C VAL A 71 -21.91 -18.84 4.46
N PRO A 72 -22.58 -19.72 3.72
CA PRO A 72 -22.24 -21.13 3.68
C PRO A 72 -20.86 -21.30 3.06
N LEU A 73 -20.09 -22.28 3.58
CA LEU A 73 -18.84 -22.67 2.93
C LEU A 73 -19.19 -23.51 1.69
N SER A 74 -18.52 -23.24 0.57
CA SER A 74 -18.60 -24.07 -0.65
C SER A 74 -18.12 -25.50 -0.36
N SER A 75 -18.58 -26.44 -1.15
CA SER A 75 -18.12 -27.82 -1.03
C SER A 75 -16.62 -27.90 -1.40
N PRO A 76 -15.78 -28.59 -0.60
CA PRO A 76 -14.41 -28.84 -1.02
C PRO A 76 -14.32 -29.59 -2.37
N MET A 77 -15.38 -30.35 -2.71
CA MET A 77 -15.44 -31.10 -3.97
C MET A 77 -15.71 -30.25 -5.22
N ASP A 78 -16.00 -28.95 -5.04
CA ASP A 78 -16.11 -28.00 -6.15
C ASP A 78 -14.74 -27.68 -6.78
N LEU A 79 -13.63 -27.95 -6.06
CA LEU A 79 -12.29 -27.83 -6.57
C LEU A 79 -11.90 -29.09 -7.37
N LEU A 80 -11.42 -28.88 -8.59
CA LEU A 80 -10.95 -29.99 -9.45
C LEU A 80 -9.87 -30.81 -8.75
N ASP A 81 -9.86 -32.11 -9.02
CA ASP A 81 -8.94 -33.12 -8.47
C ASP A 81 -9.00 -33.31 -6.94
N MET A 82 -9.89 -32.60 -6.23
CA MET A 82 -10.05 -32.77 -4.78
C MET A 82 -10.40 -34.22 -4.42
N ASP A 83 -11.23 -34.88 -5.21
CA ASP A 83 -11.60 -36.28 -5.03
C ASP A 83 -10.38 -37.21 -5.17
N LYS A 84 -9.46 -36.95 -6.13
CA LYS A 84 -8.21 -37.69 -6.31
C LYS A 84 -7.25 -37.45 -5.14
N ALA A 85 -7.11 -36.18 -4.68
CA ALA A 85 -6.30 -35.82 -3.53
C ALA A 85 -6.78 -36.56 -2.29
N VAL A 86 -8.08 -36.51 -1.99
CA VAL A 86 -8.69 -37.21 -0.84
C VAL A 86 -8.45 -38.71 -0.89
N ARG A 87 -8.69 -39.36 -2.04
CA ARG A 87 -8.43 -40.80 -2.21
C ARG A 87 -6.95 -41.13 -1.95
N ARG A 88 -6.03 -40.33 -2.48
CA ARG A 88 -4.60 -40.57 -2.30
C ARG A 88 -4.15 -40.40 -0.85
N VAL A 89 -4.60 -39.37 -0.17
CA VAL A 89 -4.26 -39.11 1.24
C VAL A 89 -4.86 -40.21 2.15
N ARG A 90 -6.12 -40.64 1.93
CA ARG A 90 -6.73 -41.75 2.67
C ARG A 90 -5.93 -43.06 2.50
N LYS A 91 -5.50 -43.36 1.26
CA LYS A 91 -4.64 -44.52 0.99
C LYS A 91 -3.32 -44.42 1.78
N ALA A 92 -2.70 -43.25 1.88
CA ALA A 92 -1.47 -43.06 2.66
C ALA A 92 -1.71 -43.28 4.18
N LEU A 93 -2.82 -42.79 4.72
CA LEU A 93 -3.21 -43.00 6.10
C LEU A 93 -3.44 -44.49 6.42
N GLU A 94 -4.19 -45.20 5.56
CA GLU A 94 -4.46 -46.63 5.72
C GLU A 94 -3.18 -47.47 5.68
N ARG A 95 -2.23 -47.10 4.83
CA ARG A 95 -0.97 -47.81 4.66
C ARG A 95 0.14 -47.34 5.58
N ARG A 96 -0.14 -46.31 6.42
CA ARG A 96 0.84 -45.65 7.30
C ARG A 96 2.08 -45.18 6.53
N GLU A 97 1.88 -44.67 5.31
CA GLU A 97 2.97 -44.13 4.49
C GLU A 97 3.51 -42.88 5.13
N HIS A 98 4.82 -42.63 4.95
CA HIS A 98 5.42 -41.36 5.40
C HIS A 98 4.97 -40.26 4.43
N ILE A 99 4.26 -39.26 5.00
CA ILE A 99 3.74 -38.09 4.29
C ILE A 99 4.64 -36.89 4.64
N CYS A 100 4.99 -36.09 3.64
CA CYS A 100 5.59 -34.77 3.86
C CYS A 100 4.58 -33.67 3.43
N VAL A 101 4.28 -32.74 4.32
CA VAL A 101 3.60 -31.49 3.98
C VAL A 101 4.68 -30.47 3.63
N PHE A 102 4.73 -30.07 2.36
CA PHE A 102 5.73 -29.17 1.82
C PHE A 102 5.11 -27.79 1.57
N GLY A 103 5.56 -26.74 2.24
CA GLY A 103 4.98 -25.40 2.14
C GLY A 103 5.95 -24.31 1.74
N ASP A 104 5.43 -23.09 1.62
CA ASP A 104 6.24 -21.89 1.41
C ASP A 104 6.63 -21.20 2.74
N TYR A 105 7.57 -20.28 2.65
CA TYR A 105 8.24 -19.63 3.81
C TYR A 105 7.54 -18.37 4.31
N ASP A 106 6.45 -17.93 3.73
CA ASP A 106 5.67 -16.80 4.21
C ASP A 106 4.55 -17.20 5.19
N VAL A 107 3.73 -16.24 5.62
CA VAL A 107 2.67 -16.52 6.61
C VAL A 107 1.65 -17.51 6.07
N ASP A 108 1.29 -17.42 4.80
CA ASP A 108 0.29 -18.29 4.20
C ASP A 108 0.82 -19.72 4.12
N GLY A 109 1.98 -19.92 3.51
CA GLY A 109 2.63 -21.24 3.44
C GLY A 109 2.93 -21.84 4.82
N ILE A 110 3.39 -21.04 5.78
CA ILE A 110 3.63 -21.50 7.16
C ILE A 110 2.32 -21.94 7.82
N THR A 111 1.25 -21.15 7.72
CA THR A 111 -0.05 -21.50 8.35
C THR A 111 -0.72 -22.67 7.66
N ALA A 112 -0.64 -22.78 6.34
CA ALA A 112 -1.10 -23.91 5.55
C ALA A 112 -0.37 -25.22 5.95
N THR A 113 0.97 -25.13 6.06
CA THR A 113 1.81 -26.27 6.51
C THR A 113 1.44 -26.70 7.92
N CYS A 114 1.28 -25.76 8.85
CA CYS A 114 0.94 -26.08 10.24
C CYS A 114 -0.47 -26.65 10.35
N LEU A 115 -1.45 -26.11 9.63
CA LEU A 115 -2.83 -26.59 9.61
C LEU A 115 -2.88 -28.04 9.16
N LEU A 116 -2.34 -28.33 7.96
CA LEU A 116 -2.44 -29.68 7.38
C LEU A 116 -1.58 -30.70 8.17
N THR A 117 -0.41 -30.30 8.67
CA THR A 117 0.44 -31.19 9.50
C THR A 117 -0.23 -31.54 10.80
N ASP A 118 -0.80 -30.58 11.54
CA ASP A 118 -1.52 -30.82 12.79
C ASP A 118 -2.76 -31.68 12.58
N PHE A 119 -3.53 -31.39 11.52
CA PHE A 119 -4.70 -32.17 11.12
C PHE A 119 -4.37 -33.63 10.83
N LEU A 120 -3.31 -33.90 10.08
CA LEU A 120 -2.88 -35.26 9.76
C LEU A 120 -2.30 -36.00 10.99
N ARG A 121 -1.53 -35.31 11.84
CA ARG A 121 -1.01 -35.88 13.12
C ARG A 121 -2.12 -36.33 14.03
N LYS A 122 -3.18 -35.53 14.20
CA LYS A 122 -4.35 -35.87 15.02
C LYS A 122 -5.10 -37.12 14.50
N ARG A 123 -4.90 -37.47 13.21
CA ARG A 123 -5.43 -38.69 12.59
C ARG A 123 -4.46 -39.86 12.59
N GLY A 124 -3.34 -39.74 13.31
CA GLY A 124 -2.34 -40.80 13.44
C GLY A 124 -1.44 -40.99 12.21
N ALA A 125 -1.36 -40.02 11.34
CA ALA A 125 -0.45 -40.06 10.20
C ALA A 125 1.02 -40.00 10.64
N HIS A 126 1.87 -40.76 9.95
CA HIS A 126 3.32 -40.53 9.97
C HIS A 126 3.63 -39.33 9.06
N VAL A 127 3.68 -38.13 9.63
CA VAL A 127 3.79 -36.88 8.85
C VAL A 127 4.92 -35.99 9.36
N THR A 128 5.69 -35.47 8.42
CA THR A 128 6.69 -34.41 8.61
C THR A 128 6.30 -33.17 7.82
N SER A 129 6.79 -32.02 8.23
CA SER A 129 6.66 -30.75 7.49
C SER A 129 8.02 -30.34 6.95
N TYR A 130 8.03 -29.73 5.75
CA TYR A 130 9.22 -29.18 5.13
C TYR A 130 8.89 -27.80 4.52
N ILE A 131 9.70 -26.82 4.82
CA ILE A 131 9.64 -25.50 4.20
C ILE A 131 11.06 -25.17 3.73
N PRO A 132 11.27 -24.85 2.43
CA PRO A 132 12.61 -24.62 1.89
C PRO A 132 13.23 -23.34 2.47
N ALA A 133 14.54 -23.34 2.62
CA ALA A 133 15.29 -22.17 3.03
C ALA A 133 15.36 -21.17 1.86
N ARG A 134 14.62 -20.05 1.98
CA ARG A 134 14.46 -19.03 0.92
C ARG A 134 15.77 -18.58 0.26
N LEU A 135 16.84 -18.44 1.05
CA LEU A 135 18.12 -17.90 0.59
C LEU A 135 18.97 -18.95 -0.14
N GLU A 136 18.88 -20.22 0.29
CA GLU A 136 19.72 -21.32 -0.17
C GLU A 136 19.03 -22.16 -1.25
N GLU A 137 17.74 -22.48 -1.04
CA GLU A 137 16.97 -23.37 -1.89
C GLU A 137 16.03 -22.64 -2.86
N GLY A 138 15.64 -21.39 -2.55
CA GLY A 138 14.74 -20.60 -3.40
C GLY A 138 13.27 -20.77 -3.02
N TYR A 139 12.39 -20.60 -4.00
CA TYR A 139 10.94 -20.68 -3.85
C TYR A 139 10.42 -22.01 -4.36
N GLY A 140 9.50 -22.61 -3.60
CA GLY A 140 8.72 -23.78 -4.01
C GLY A 140 9.49 -25.11 -3.98
N LEU A 141 8.86 -26.14 -4.54
CA LEU A 141 9.43 -27.46 -4.61
C LEU A 141 10.69 -27.44 -5.49
N ASN A 142 11.76 -28.09 -5.03
CA ASN A 142 13.05 -28.09 -5.72
C ASN A 142 13.72 -29.48 -5.65
N GLU A 143 14.66 -29.74 -6.57
CA GLU A 143 15.33 -31.03 -6.69
C GLU A 143 16.05 -31.47 -5.41
N ILE A 144 16.71 -30.54 -4.70
CA ILE A 144 17.46 -30.81 -3.47
C ILE A 144 16.51 -31.35 -2.40
N ALA A 145 15.40 -30.65 -2.18
CA ALA A 145 14.37 -31.05 -1.22
C ALA A 145 13.73 -32.41 -1.59
N VAL A 146 13.38 -32.64 -2.87
CA VAL A 146 12.79 -33.90 -3.34
C VAL A 146 13.72 -35.06 -3.06
N ARG A 147 15.01 -34.94 -3.34
CA ARG A 147 16.00 -36.00 -3.05
C ARG A 147 16.20 -36.21 -1.55
N ALA A 148 16.21 -35.14 -0.76
CA ALA A 148 16.32 -35.25 0.70
C ALA A 148 15.11 -35.95 1.32
N LEU A 149 13.89 -35.66 0.85
CA LEU A 149 12.66 -36.32 1.30
C LEU A 149 12.62 -37.78 0.88
N ARG A 150 13.12 -38.14 -0.32
CA ARG A 150 13.26 -39.53 -0.72
C ARG A 150 14.20 -40.31 0.19
N ALA A 151 15.30 -39.71 0.61
CA ALA A 151 16.25 -40.30 1.54
C ALA A 151 15.63 -40.57 2.94
N GLN A 152 14.60 -39.83 3.32
CA GLN A 152 13.82 -40.02 4.54
C GLN A 152 12.64 -41.00 4.36
N ASP A 153 12.59 -41.73 3.27
CA ASP A 153 11.54 -42.71 2.90
C ASP A 153 10.12 -42.09 2.78
N VAL A 154 10.03 -40.78 2.45
CA VAL A 154 8.75 -40.15 2.13
C VAL A 154 8.13 -40.84 0.90
N LYS A 155 6.84 -41.14 0.98
CA LYS A 155 6.06 -41.78 -0.09
C LYS A 155 5.09 -40.83 -0.77
N LEU A 156 4.60 -39.86 -0.02
CA LEU A 156 3.67 -38.85 -0.49
C LEU A 156 4.13 -37.45 -0.07
N ILE A 157 4.30 -36.58 -1.04
CA ILE A 157 4.47 -35.16 -0.80
C ILE A 157 3.11 -34.48 -1.06
N ILE A 158 2.66 -33.65 -0.12
CA ILE A 158 1.52 -32.76 -0.30
C ILE A 158 2.05 -31.34 -0.24
N THR A 159 2.04 -30.62 -1.37
CA THR A 159 2.42 -29.22 -1.36
C THR A 159 1.26 -28.36 -0.89
N VAL A 160 1.55 -27.27 -0.18
CA VAL A 160 0.60 -26.25 0.24
C VAL A 160 1.19 -24.90 -0.06
N ASP A 161 0.40 -24.03 -0.70
CA ASP A 161 0.82 -22.69 -1.09
C ASP A 161 2.02 -22.65 -2.06
N CYS A 162 2.24 -23.71 -2.78
CA CYS A 162 3.27 -23.82 -3.82
C CYS A 162 3.07 -25.07 -4.66
N GLY A 163 3.77 -25.14 -5.80
CA GLY A 163 3.87 -26.37 -6.58
C GLY A 163 3.21 -26.34 -7.94
N ILE A 164 2.32 -25.37 -8.23
CA ILE A 164 1.59 -25.31 -9.51
C ILE A 164 2.51 -25.16 -10.75
N THR A 165 3.74 -24.74 -10.55
CA THR A 165 4.75 -24.61 -11.62
C THR A 165 5.86 -25.67 -11.56
N ALA A 166 5.77 -26.65 -10.65
CA ALA A 166 6.83 -27.63 -10.35
C ALA A 166 6.83 -28.83 -11.30
N ASN A 167 6.87 -28.59 -12.62
CA ASN A 167 6.81 -29.67 -13.65
C ASN A 167 8.01 -30.62 -13.59
N GLN A 168 9.22 -30.08 -13.41
CA GLN A 168 10.45 -30.87 -13.36
C GLN A 168 10.51 -31.70 -12.07
N GLU A 169 10.12 -31.09 -10.95
CA GLU A 169 10.10 -31.73 -9.65
C GLU A 169 9.03 -32.80 -9.55
N ALA A 170 7.86 -32.62 -10.21
CA ALA A 170 6.84 -33.66 -10.31
C ALA A 170 7.35 -34.88 -11.09
N ALA A 171 8.05 -34.66 -12.20
CA ALA A 171 8.69 -35.75 -12.95
C ALA A 171 9.76 -36.48 -12.12
N LEU A 172 10.57 -35.72 -11.36
CA LEU A 172 11.58 -36.30 -10.46
C LEU A 172 10.93 -37.09 -9.31
N CYS A 173 9.85 -36.63 -8.72
CA CYS A 173 9.11 -37.40 -7.71
C CYS A 173 8.67 -38.75 -8.26
N LYS A 174 8.09 -38.77 -9.47
CA LYS A 174 7.65 -40.00 -10.16
C LYS A 174 8.83 -40.94 -10.42
N GLU A 175 9.96 -40.43 -10.93
CA GLU A 175 11.19 -41.19 -11.15
C GLU A 175 11.69 -41.86 -9.86
N LEU A 176 11.66 -41.12 -8.74
CA LEU A 176 12.10 -41.61 -7.45
C LEU A 176 11.08 -42.48 -6.71
N GLY A 177 9.92 -42.75 -7.31
CA GLY A 177 8.86 -43.56 -6.72
C GLY A 177 8.13 -42.91 -5.55
N MET A 178 8.03 -41.59 -5.58
CA MET A 178 7.19 -40.78 -4.69
C MET A 178 5.97 -40.26 -5.45
N GLU A 179 4.85 -40.13 -4.77
CA GLU A 179 3.64 -39.55 -5.35
C GLU A 179 3.47 -38.10 -4.81
N LEU A 180 2.90 -37.23 -5.66
CA LEU A 180 2.74 -35.82 -5.39
C LEU A 180 1.26 -35.46 -5.47
N VAL A 181 0.80 -34.70 -4.45
CA VAL A 181 -0.49 -33.99 -4.45
C VAL A 181 -0.16 -32.51 -4.29
N ILE A 182 -0.62 -31.70 -5.22
CA ILE A 182 -0.40 -30.24 -5.19
C ILE A 182 -1.67 -29.57 -4.69
N THR A 183 -1.55 -28.72 -3.67
CA THR A 183 -2.55 -27.73 -3.30
C THR A 183 -1.92 -26.35 -3.37
N ASP A 184 -2.43 -25.51 -4.26
CA ASP A 184 -1.86 -24.19 -4.54
C ASP A 184 -2.99 -23.20 -4.87
N HIS A 185 -2.69 -21.92 -4.97
CA HIS A 185 -3.61 -20.88 -5.34
C HIS A 185 -2.98 -19.83 -6.30
N HIS A 186 -1.76 -20.07 -6.73
CA HIS A 186 -1.07 -19.19 -7.66
C HIS A 186 -1.57 -19.36 -9.10
N GLU A 187 -1.32 -18.36 -9.95
CA GLU A 187 -1.69 -18.38 -11.35
C GLU A 187 -1.10 -19.59 -12.11
N CYS A 188 -1.98 -20.34 -12.74
CA CYS A 188 -1.60 -21.54 -13.50
C CYS A 188 -0.99 -21.17 -14.86
N LYS A 189 0.16 -21.77 -15.18
CA LYS A 189 0.70 -21.76 -16.54
C LYS A 189 -0.12 -22.69 -17.45
N SER A 190 0.24 -22.75 -18.76
CA SER A 190 -0.45 -23.63 -19.73
C SER A 190 -0.35 -25.11 -19.36
N ASP A 191 0.80 -25.54 -18.83
CA ASP A 191 1.10 -26.93 -18.55
C ASP A 191 1.13 -27.14 -17.03
N LEU A 192 0.22 -27.99 -16.55
CA LEU A 192 0.16 -28.39 -15.15
C LEU A 192 1.18 -29.50 -14.85
N PRO A 193 1.74 -29.57 -13.62
CA PRO A 193 2.61 -30.65 -13.20
C PRO A 193 1.92 -32.03 -13.25
N GLU A 194 2.66 -33.06 -13.66
CA GLU A 194 2.17 -34.42 -13.71
C GLU A 194 2.14 -35.06 -12.30
N ALA A 195 1.14 -34.65 -11.50
CA ALA A 195 0.92 -35.12 -10.14
C ALA A 195 -0.33 -36.00 -10.04
N VAL A 196 -0.52 -36.71 -8.91
CA VAL A 196 -1.72 -37.51 -8.64
C VAL A 196 -2.97 -36.66 -8.62
N ALA A 197 -2.84 -35.45 -8.06
CA ALA A 197 -3.88 -34.44 -8.02
C ALA A 197 -3.24 -33.04 -8.02
N VAL A 198 -3.89 -32.09 -8.70
CA VAL A 198 -3.54 -30.68 -8.72
C VAL A 198 -4.79 -29.90 -8.34
N VAL A 199 -4.85 -29.45 -7.10
CA VAL A 199 -5.99 -28.71 -6.54
C VAL A 199 -5.62 -27.24 -6.48
N ASP A 200 -6.22 -26.45 -7.37
CA ASP A 200 -5.95 -25.01 -7.48
C ASP A 200 -7.19 -24.30 -8.05
N PRO A 201 -7.70 -23.24 -7.39
CA PRO A 201 -8.88 -22.51 -7.87
C PRO A 201 -8.64 -21.76 -9.19
N HIS A 202 -7.38 -21.44 -9.55
CA HIS A 202 -7.01 -20.73 -10.78
C HIS A 202 -6.77 -21.64 -11.99
N ARG A 203 -7.12 -22.91 -11.90
CA ARG A 203 -7.04 -23.82 -13.05
C ARG A 203 -7.99 -23.38 -14.15
N LYS A 204 -7.46 -23.34 -15.39
CA LYS A 204 -8.24 -22.93 -16.58
C LYS A 204 -9.37 -23.87 -16.96
N ASP A 205 -9.29 -25.12 -16.53
CA ASP A 205 -10.30 -26.16 -16.74
C ASP A 205 -11.29 -26.27 -15.57
N GLN A 206 -11.22 -25.39 -14.57
CA GLN A 206 -12.19 -25.28 -13.50
C GLN A 206 -13.57 -24.92 -14.08
N PRO A 207 -14.63 -25.76 -13.91
CA PRO A 207 -15.90 -25.58 -14.61
C PRO A 207 -16.68 -24.34 -14.17
N GLU A 208 -16.59 -23.96 -12.91
CA GLU A 208 -17.23 -22.78 -12.36
C GLU A 208 -16.18 -21.92 -11.64
N PRO A 209 -16.35 -20.59 -11.64
CA PRO A 209 -15.47 -19.72 -10.88
C PRO A 209 -15.53 -20.08 -9.39
N VAL A 210 -14.40 -20.47 -8.85
CA VAL A 210 -14.24 -20.68 -7.40
C VAL A 210 -13.73 -19.38 -6.80
N LEU A 211 -14.14 -19.09 -5.55
CA LEU A 211 -13.67 -17.93 -4.82
C LEU A 211 -12.14 -17.98 -4.70
N GLU A 212 -11.48 -16.90 -5.01
CA GLU A 212 -10.06 -16.73 -4.71
C GLU A 212 -9.82 -16.94 -3.21
N MET A 213 -8.92 -17.85 -2.87
CA MET A 213 -8.55 -18.15 -1.50
C MET A 213 -7.03 -18.30 -1.39
N ALA A 214 -6.48 -18.01 -0.21
CA ALA A 214 -5.08 -18.21 0.10
C ALA A 214 -4.71 -19.70 0.09
N GLY A 215 -3.44 -20.04 0.02
CA GLY A 215 -2.94 -21.42 0.08
C GLY A 215 -3.41 -22.14 1.34
N VAL A 216 -3.49 -21.47 2.50
CA VAL A 216 -4.09 -22.03 3.72
C VAL A 216 -5.57 -22.38 3.55
N GLY A 217 -6.30 -21.60 2.74
CA GLY A 217 -7.69 -21.90 2.39
C GLY A 217 -7.83 -23.17 1.56
N VAL A 218 -6.96 -23.37 0.57
CA VAL A 218 -6.95 -24.60 -0.23
C VAL A 218 -6.56 -25.81 0.62
N ALA A 219 -5.54 -25.67 1.48
CA ALA A 219 -5.16 -26.70 2.44
C ALA A 219 -6.30 -27.04 3.42
N PHE A 220 -7.05 -26.03 3.89
CA PHE A 220 -8.26 -26.24 4.68
C PHE A 220 -9.33 -27.02 3.92
N LYS A 221 -9.59 -26.71 2.67
CA LYS A 221 -10.56 -27.46 1.84
C LYS A 221 -10.18 -28.92 1.72
N LEU A 222 -8.89 -29.25 1.54
CA LEU A 222 -8.42 -30.66 1.54
C LEU A 222 -8.64 -31.31 2.90
N ALA A 223 -8.30 -30.63 3.99
CA ALA A 223 -8.53 -31.14 5.34
C ALA A 223 -10.03 -31.34 5.64
N ALA A 224 -10.89 -30.41 5.17
CA ALA A 224 -12.34 -30.49 5.31
C ALA A 224 -12.95 -31.67 4.52
N ALA A 225 -12.49 -31.91 3.30
CA ALA A 225 -12.89 -33.07 2.49
C ALA A 225 -12.50 -34.41 3.14
N LEU A 226 -11.38 -34.43 3.85
CA LEU A 226 -10.93 -35.59 4.63
C LEU A 226 -11.74 -35.77 5.93
N ALA A 227 -12.10 -34.66 6.59
CA ALA A 227 -12.84 -34.64 7.85
C ALA A 227 -14.33 -34.96 7.69
N GLY A 228 -14.96 -34.45 6.63
CA GLY A 228 -16.39 -34.59 6.40
C GLY A 228 -17.26 -33.52 7.12
N ASP A 229 -16.68 -32.69 8.00
CA ASP A 229 -17.36 -31.58 8.71
C ASP A 229 -16.52 -30.30 8.62
N GLN A 230 -16.90 -29.40 7.72
CA GLN A 230 -16.17 -28.14 7.48
C GLN A 230 -16.33 -27.15 8.64
N GLU A 231 -17.53 -27.07 9.25
CA GLU A 231 -17.79 -26.07 10.29
C GLU A 231 -17.03 -26.41 11.59
N ALA A 232 -17.00 -27.69 11.97
CA ALA A 232 -16.19 -28.13 13.10
C ALA A 232 -14.70 -27.86 12.86
N LEU A 233 -14.22 -28.13 11.63
CA LEU A 233 -12.83 -27.89 11.27
C LEU A 233 -12.51 -26.38 11.23
N LEU A 234 -13.42 -25.56 10.73
CA LEU A 234 -13.28 -24.10 10.77
C LEU A 234 -13.17 -23.59 12.21
N ALA A 235 -13.98 -24.10 13.13
CA ALA A 235 -13.89 -23.72 14.54
C ALA A 235 -12.53 -24.08 15.19
N GLU A 236 -11.85 -25.10 14.68
CA GLU A 236 -10.55 -25.56 15.16
C GLU A 236 -9.37 -24.75 14.59
N TYR A 237 -9.43 -24.37 13.30
CA TYR A 237 -8.31 -23.80 12.56
C TYR A 237 -8.53 -22.36 12.06
N CYS A 238 -9.63 -21.70 12.44
CA CYS A 238 -9.91 -20.34 11.97
C CYS A 238 -8.82 -19.31 12.33
N ASP A 239 -8.04 -19.56 13.37
CA ASP A 239 -6.90 -18.74 13.76
C ASP A 239 -5.80 -18.77 12.68
N LEU A 240 -5.41 -19.93 12.20
CA LEU A 240 -4.41 -20.08 11.14
C LEU A 240 -4.94 -19.59 9.79
N LEU A 241 -6.19 -19.94 9.46
CA LEU A 241 -6.88 -19.46 8.26
C LEU A 241 -6.89 -17.93 8.18
N CYS A 242 -7.23 -17.29 9.29
CA CYS A 242 -7.27 -15.84 9.39
C CYS A 242 -5.89 -15.22 9.16
N LEU A 243 -4.82 -15.79 9.73
CA LEU A 243 -3.46 -15.30 9.59
C LEU A 243 -2.99 -15.36 8.13
N GLY A 244 -3.11 -16.52 7.47
CA GLY A 244 -2.67 -16.70 6.08
C GLY A 244 -3.49 -15.83 5.13
N THR A 245 -4.84 -15.93 5.18
CA THR A 245 -5.73 -15.17 4.30
C THR A 245 -5.50 -13.65 4.35
N VAL A 246 -5.28 -13.09 5.56
CA VAL A 246 -5.01 -11.65 5.71
C VAL A 246 -3.59 -11.28 5.27
N ALA A 247 -2.61 -12.14 5.56
CA ALA A 247 -1.21 -11.86 5.24
C ALA A 247 -0.94 -11.93 3.74
N ASP A 248 -1.63 -12.82 3.04
CA ASP A 248 -1.57 -12.96 1.59
C ASP A 248 -2.47 -11.96 0.83
N VAL A 249 -3.13 -11.06 1.58
CA VAL A 249 -3.93 -9.95 1.03
C VAL A 249 -5.11 -10.43 0.18
N MET A 250 -5.68 -11.60 0.50
CA MET A 250 -6.85 -12.14 -0.20
C MET A 250 -8.08 -11.25 -0.03
N PRO A 251 -8.98 -11.22 -1.04
CA PRO A 251 -10.23 -10.47 -0.92
C PRO A 251 -11.08 -10.93 0.28
N LEU A 252 -11.40 -10.00 1.18
CA LEU A 252 -12.19 -10.28 2.40
C LEU A 252 -13.69 -10.23 2.10
N THR A 253 -14.12 -11.05 1.14
CA THR A 253 -15.50 -11.24 0.70
C THR A 253 -15.90 -12.70 0.81
N GLY A 254 -17.20 -13.03 0.76
CA GLY A 254 -17.69 -14.41 0.77
C GLY A 254 -17.11 -15.25 1.90
N GLU A 255 -16.61 -16.44 1.57
CA GLU A 255 -16.03 -17.38 2.54
C GLU A 255 -14.77 -16.85 3.23
N ASN A 256 -13.90 -16.13 2.51
CA ASN A 256 -12.71 -15.52 3.11
C ASN A 256 -13.12 -14.57 4.26
N ARG A 257 -14.18 -13.79 4.06
CA ARG A 257 -14.72 -12.93 5.12
C ARG A 257 -15.19 -13.72 6.31
N LYS A 258 -15.95 -14.81 6.10
CA LYS A 258 -16.41 -15.72 7.18
C LYS A 258 -15.20 -16.30 7.94
N MET A 259 -14.23 -16.86 7.24
CA MET A 259 -13.05 -17.48 7.83
C MET A 259 -12.25 -16.45 8.65
N VAL A 260 -12.01 -15.26 8.10
CA VAL A 260 -11.27 -14.20 8.79
C VAL A 260 -12.07 -13.65 9.97
N TRP A 261 -13.37 -13.42 9.81
CA TRP A 261 -14.22 -12.97 10.91
C TRP A 261 -14.20 -13.96 12.10
N ARG A 262 -14.36 -15.27 11.84
CA ARG A 262 -14.26 -16.33 12.86
C ARG A 262 -12.87 -16.34 13.51
N GLY A 263 -11.82 -16.20 12.72
CA GLY A 263 -10.44 -16.15 13.21
C GLY A 263 -10.17 -14.94 14.09
N LEU A 264 -10.63 -13.74 13.73
CA LEU A 264 -10.50 -12.54 14.57
C LEU A 264 -11.20 -12.69 15.93
N GLN A 265 -12.36 -13.38 15.97
CA GLN A 265 -13.02 -13.72 17.23
C GLN A 265 -12.15 -14.68 18.08
N ALA A 266 -11.59 -15.71 17.44
CA ALA A 266 -10.71 -16.67 18.12
C ALA A 266 -9.42 -15.99 18.64
N LEU A 267 -8.85 -15.04 17.90
CA LEU A 267 -7.68 -14.27 18.32
C LEU A 267 -7.92 -13.37 19.53
N SER A 268 -9.17 -13.01 19.83
CA SER A 268 -9.50 -12.27 21.06
C SER A 268 -9.28 -13.10 22.33
N ASN A 269 -9.28 -14.45 22.22
CA ASN A 269 -8.92 -15.40 23.27
C ASN A 269 -8.19 -16.61 22.65
N PRO A 270 -6.93 -16.47 22.25
CA PRO A 270 -6.22 -17.47 21.48
C PRO A 270 -6.00 -18.76 22.26
N LYS A 271 -6.46 -19.88 21.69
CA LYS A 271 -6.29 -21.22 22.30
C LYS A 271 -4.94 -21.85 21.94
N ARG A 272 -4.40 -21.52 20.77
CA ARG A 272 -3.10 -22.02 20.31
C ARG A 272 -2.00 -21.36 21.11
N VAL A 273 -1.24 -22.18 21.87
CA VAL A 273 -0.23 -21.73 22.84
C VAL A 273 0.81 -20.81 22.21
N GLY A 274 1.32 -21.18 21.03
CA GLY A 274 2.31 -20.37 20.32
C GLY A 274 1.76 -19.02 19.86
N LEU A 275 0.51 -18.98 19.40
CA LEU A 275 -0.12 -17.74 18.94
C LEU A 275 -0.41 -16.80 20.13
N ALA A 276 -0.87 -17.36 21.27
CA ALA A 276 -1.05 -16.60 22.50
C ALA A 276 0.28 -15.97 22.98
N ALA A 277 1.37 -16.73 22.93
CA ALA A 277 2.70 -16.25 23.29
C ALA A 277 3.19 -15.12 22.36
N LEU A 278 3.01 -15.28 21.03
CA LEU A 278 3.38 -14.25 20.06
C LEU A 278 2.57 -12.96 20.25
N MET A 279 1.26 -13.07 20.45
CA MET A 279 0.39 -11.91 20.69
C MET A 279 0.74 -11.19 21.98
N ALA A 280 1.08 -11.93 23.06
CA ALA A 280 1.55 -11.35 24.31
C ALA A 280 2.87 -10.59 24.13
N GLU A 281 3.86 -11.20 23.47
CA GLU A 281 5.18 -10.58 23.22
C GLU A 281 5.06 -9.31 22.34
N CYS A 282 4.08 -9.28 21.43
CA CYS A 282 3.81 -8.13 20.58
C CYS A 282 2.93 -7.04 21.23
N GLY A 283 2.37 -7.29 22.43
CA GLY A 283 1.36 -6.42 23.03
C GLY A 283 0.03 -6.37 22.26
N ALA A 284 -0.28 -7.41 21.47
CA ALA A 284 -1.43 -7.48 20.59
C ALA A 284 -2.68 -8.17 21.21
N LEU A 285 -2.66 -8.47 22.50
CA LEU A 285 -3.81 -9.07 23.20
C LEU A 285 -4.93 -8.09 23.56
N ARG A 286 -4.79 -6.80 23.22
CA ARG A 286 -5.79 -5.78 23.58
C ARG A 286 -6.84 -5.67 22.47
N PRO A 287 -8.12 -5.95 22.74
CA PRO A 287 -9.20 -5.73 21.78
C PRO A 287 -9.37 -4.24 21.41
N PRO A 288 -9.88 -3.93 20.22
CA PRO A 288 -10.32 -4.89 19.19
C PRO A 288 -9.15 -5.46 18.37
N ILE A 289 -9.21 -6.79 18.12
CA ILE A 289 -8.30 -7.45 17.18
C ILE A 289 -8.90 -7.28 15.78
N THR A 290 -8.14 -6.73 14.85
CA THR A 290 -8.56 -6.43 13.48
C THR A 290 -7.65 -7.09 12.46
N ALA A 291 -8.07 -7.15 11.19
CA ALA A 291 -7.17 -7.58 10.11
C ALA A 291 -5.88 -6.74 10.06
N GLY A 292 -5.95 -5.45 10.42
CA GLY A 292 -4.77 -4.60 10.59
C GLY A 292 -3.80 -5.07 11.68
N THR A 293 -4.29 -5.66 12.77
CA THR A 293 -3.43 -6.28 13.81
C THR A 293 -2.62 -7.43 13.21
N ILE A 294 -3.24 -8.23 12.36
CA ILE A 294 -2.55 -9.30 11.65
C ILE A 294 -1.53 -8.71 10.67
N GLY A 295 -1.96 -7.90 9.73
CA GLY A 295 -1.12 -7.40 8.63
C GLY A 295 0.07 -6.55 9.08
N TYR A 296 -0.09 -5.74 10.15
CA TYR A 296 0.96 -4.80 10.59
C TYR A 296 1.69 -5.22 11.86
N THR A 297 1.15 -6.20 12.63
CA THR A 297 1.80 -6.63 13.87
C THR A 297 2.24 -8.08 13.83
N LEU A 298 1.36 -9.03 13.54
CA LEU A 298 1.69 -10.46 13.62
C LEU A 298 2.44 -10.94 12.36
N ALA A 299 1.88 -10.73 11.17
CA ALA A 299 2.44 -11.19 9.91
C ALA A 299 3.89 -10.72 9.66
N PRO A 300 4.29 -9.47 9.94
CA PRO A 300 5.68 -9.06 9.76
C PRO A 300 6.70 -9.83 10.62
N ARG A 301 6.29 -10.34 11.78
CA ARG A 301 7.15 -11.13 12.66
C ARG A 301 7.29 -12.56 12.17
N ILE A 302 6.20 -13.16 11.73
CA ILE A 302 6.18 -14.50 11.15
C ILE A 302 6.99 -14.48 9.83
N ASN A 303 6.72 -13.54 8.93
CA ASN A 303 7.45 -13.35 7.68
C ASN A 303 8.96 -13.08 7.89
N ALA A 304 9.35 -12.52 9.03
CA ALA A 304 10.76 -12.31 9.34
C ALA A 304 11.53 -13.62 9.45
N ALA A 305 10.89 -14.71 9.92
CA ALA A 305 11.50 -16.03 9.97
C ALA A 305 11.95 -16.51 8.58
N GLY A 306 11.06 -16.53 7.59
CA GLY A 306 11.40 -16.92 6.22
C GLY A 306 12.41 -15.97 5.56
N ARG A 307 12.27 -14.64 5.78
CA ARG A 307 13.18 -13.63 5.21
C ARG A 307 14.60 -13.69 5.77
N MET A 308 14.76 -14.16 7.00
CA MET A 308 16.05 -14.22 7.69
C MET A 308 16.62 -15.65 7.75
N GLY A 309 16.00 -16.64 7.07
CA GLY A 309 16.49 -18.01 6.96
C GLY A 309 16.23 -18.89 8.19
N HIS A 310 15.17 -18.63 8.98
CA HIS A 310 14.84 -19.32 10.21
C HIS A 310 13.35 -19.69 10.29
N VAL A 311 12.81 -20.21 9.18
CA VAL A 311 11.37 -20.53 9.06
C VAL A 311 10.89 -21.58 10.06
N GLU A 312 11.76 -22.48 10.48
CA GLU A 312 11.51 -23.52 11.46
C GLU A 312 11.00 -22.98 12.80
N ILE A 313 11.45 -21.76 13.20
CA ILE A 313 11.01 -21.11 14.45
C ILE A 313 9.51 -20.80 14.39
N ALA A 314 8.99 -20.34 13.23
CA ALA A 314 7.58 -20.01 13.08
C ALA A 314 6.72 -21.29 13.02
N THR A 315 7.19 -22.31 12.30
CA THR A 315 6.49 -23.61 12.21
C THR A 315 6.41 -24.29 13.58
N GLU A 316 7.52 -24.35 14.31
CA GLU A 316 7.55 -24.90 15.66
C GLU A 316 6.63 -24.13 16.62
N LEU A 317 6.62 -22.79 16.53
CA LEU A 317 5.75 -21.94 17.36
C LEU A 317 4.27 -22.32 17.21
N PHE A 318 3.79 -22.55 16.00
CA PHE A 318 2.38 -22.87 15.78
C PHE A 318 2.01 -24.32 16.07
N LEU A 319 2.99 -25.22 16.11
CA LEU A 319 2.78 -26.64 16.37
C LEU A 319 3.07 -27.06 17.82
N THR A 320 3.78 -26.24 18.62
CA THR A 320 4.10 -26.58 20.01
C THR A 320 2.89 -26.47 20.93
N ASN A 321 2.82 -27.37 21.90
CA ASN A 321 1.89 -27.30 23.03
C ASN A 321 2.61 -26.93 24.36
N ASP A 322 3.93 -26.73 24.32
CA ASP A 322 4.74 -26.33 25.48
C ASP A 322 4.73 -24.78 25.59
N ALA A 323 4.17 -24.29 26.69
CA ALA A 323 4.05 -22.86 26.95
C ALA A 323 5.41 -22.15 27.12
N ALA A 324 6.39 -22.81 27.77
CA ALA A 324 7.72 -22.24 27.97
C ALA A 324 8.47 -22.14 26.63
N ARG A 325 8.41 -23.20 25.83
CA ARG A 325 8.96 -23.20 24.47
C ARG A 325 8.30 -22.15 23.56
N ALA A 326 6.98 -22.00 23.64
CA ALA A 326 6.24 -21.00 22.87
C ALA A 326 6.69 -19.56 23.18
N VAL A 327 6.93 -19.23 24.46
CA VAL A 327 7.42 -17.91 24.86
C VAL A 327 8.84 -17.65 24.30
N ASP A 328 9.71 -18.64 24.35
CA ASP A 328 11.06 -18.53 23.78
C ASP A 328 11.02 -18.31 22.25
N LEU A 329 10.24 -19.12 21.53
CA LEU A 329 10.07 -18.99 20.08
C LEU A 329 9.45 -17.64 19.68
N ALA A 330 8.44 -17.16 20.41
CA ALA A 330 7.84 -15.84 20.17
C ALA A 330 8.87 -14.70 20.34
N SER A 331 9.70 -14.78 21.39
CA SER A 331 10.79 -13.83 21.62
C SER A 331 11.82 -13.87 20.48
N GLN A 332 12.18 -15.06 19.98
CA GLN A 332 13.08 -15.22 18.84
C GLN A 332 12.51 -14.57 17.57
N LEU A 333 11.23 -14.80 17.24
CA LEU A 333 10.57 -14.15 16.09
C LEU A 333 10.57 -12.61 16.21
N CYS A 334 10.31 -12.08 17.40
CA CYS A 334 10.37 -10.64 17.63
C CYS A 334 11.79 -10.08 17.45
N LYS A 335 12.83 -10.81 17.87
CA LYS A 335 14.23 -10.45 17.64
C LYS A 335 14.60 -10.49 16.16
N LEU A 336 14.17 -11.53 15.43
CA LEU A 336 14.37 -11.63 13.97
C LEU A 336 13.72 -10.48 13.23
N ASN A 337 12.48 -10.11 13.61
CA ASN A 337 11.81 -8.96 12.98
C ASN A 337 12.54 -7.64 13.27
N ARG A 338 13.09 -7.41 14.47
CA ARG A 338 13.92 -6.23 14.75
C ARG A 338 15.18 -6.23 13.86
N LYS A 339 15.89 -7.37 13.78
CA LYS A 339 17.06 -7.51 12.91
C LYS A 339 16.70 -7.21 11.44
N ARG A 340 15.58 -7.74 10.95
CA ARG A 340 15.08 -7.45 9.61
C ARG A 340 14.83 -5.94 9.41
N GLN A 341 14.21 -5.25 10.40
CA GLN A 341 13.98 -3.80 10.35
C GLN A 341 15.28 -2.98 10.35
N ASP A 342 16.31 -3.42 11.08
CA ASP A 342 17.61 -2.76 11.08
C ASP A 342 18.30 -2.90 9.72
N VAL A 343 18.26 -4.10 9.12
CA VAL A 343 18.76 -4.37 7.75
C VAL A 343 17.99 -3.53 6.73
N GLU A 344 16.65 -3.51 6.79
CA GLU A 344 15.79 -2.68 5.94
C GLU A 344 16.18 -1.20 6.01
N SER A 345 16.36 -0.69 7.23
CA SER A 345 16.74 0.70 7.47
C SER A 345 18.14 1.02 6.94
N GLY A 346 19.04 0.05 6.99
CA GLY A 346 20.39 0.15 6.43
C GLY A 346 20.36 0.26 4.90
N ILE A 347 19.71 -0.71 4.24
CA ILE A 347 19.55 -0.74 2.77
C ILE A 347 18.83 0.53 2.30
N TYR A 348 17.76 0.94 2.96
CA TYR A 348 17.02 2.15 2.60
C TYR A 348 17.91 3.40 2.64
N ARG A 349 18.69 3.60 3.71
CA ARG A 349 19.60 4.76 3.83
C ARG A 349 20.65 4.75 2.74
N GLN A 350 21.23 3.61 2.44
CA GLN A 350 22.24 3.44 1.38
C GLN A 350 21.61 3.73 0.01
N ALA A 351 20.49 3.09 -0.33
CA ALA A 351 19.77 3.32 -1.59
C ALA A 351 19.43 4.81 -1.80
N VAL A 352 18.92 5.49 -0.77
CA VAL A 352 18.65 6.94 -0.84
C VAL A 352 19.91 7.76 -1.07
N SER A 353 21.07 7.35 -0.53
CA SER A 353 22.34 8.06 -0.75
C SER A 353 22.87 7.92 -2.18
N MET A 354 22.51 6.85 -2.88
CA MET A 354 22.88 6.58 -4.27
C MET A 354 22.01 7.34 -5.29
N LEU A 355 20.87 7.89 -4.86
CA LEU A 355 19.99 8.65 -5.75
C LEU A 355 20.58 10.03 -6.07
N PRO A 356 20.48 10.48 -7.34
CA PRO A 356 20.99 11.79 -7.74
C PRO A 356 20.29 12.93 -6.97
N ALA A 357 21.07 13.90 -6.52
CA ALA A 357 20.52 15.06 -5.82
C ALA A 357 19.75 15.98 -6.79
N GLY A 358 18.53 16.39 -6.39
CA GLY A 358 17.79 17.48 -7.05
C GLY A 358 16.86 17.08 -8.19
N LYS A 359 16.92 15.84 -8.72
CA LYS A 359 15.91 15.32 -9.67
C LYS A 359 15.23 14.10 -9.06
N ALA A 360 13.90 14.02 -9.21
CA ALA A 360 13.23 12.78 -8.90
C ALA A 360 13.48 11.79 -10.04
N PRO A 361 13.82 10.57 -9.68
CA PRO A 361 13.99 9.52 -10.67
C PRO A 361 12.63 9.14 -11.27
N LYS A 362 12.60 8.88 -12.58
CA LYS A 362 11.42 8.31 -13.25
C LYS A 362 11.27 6.83 -12.95
N ALA A 363 12.38 6.17 -12.69
CA ALA A 363 12.50 4.84 -12.10
C ALA A 363 13.73 4.80 -11.21
N ILE A 364 13.75 3.90 -10.24
CA ILE A 364 14.91 3.62 -9.39
C ILE A 364 15.47 2.26 -9.81
N VAL A 365 16.72 2.24 -10.32
CA VAL A 365 17.45 1.00 -10.63
C VAL A 365 18.80 1.08 -9.94
N LEU A 366 18.93 0.35 -8.83
CA LEU A 366 20.14 0.36 -7.99
C LEU A 366 20.62 -1.07 -7.73
N ALA A 367 21.93 -1.22 -7.57
CA ALA A 367 22.56 -2.51 -7.30
C ALA A 367 23.66 -2.36 -6.25
N ASP A 368 23.78 -3.34 -5.35
CA ASP A 368 24.82 -3.36 -4.33
C ASP A 368 25.06 -4.80 -3.81
N GLU A 369 26.31 -5.10 -3.45
CA GLU A 369 26.74 -6.41 -2.93
C GLU A 369 26.36 -6.65 -1.46
N THR A 370 26.16 -5.58 -0.70
CA THR A 370 25.89 -5.65 0.74
C THR A 370 24.40 -5.85 1.07
N TRP A 371 23.55 -5.83 0.05
CA TRP A 371 22.10 -5.90 0.26
C TRP A 371 21.61 -7.33 0.51
N HIS A 372 20.68 -7.45 1.45
CA HIS A 372 20.12 -8.74 1.82
C HIS A 372 18.92 -9.08 0.92
N GLN A 373 19.01 -10.19 0.18
CA GLN A 373 18.01 -10.62 -0.81
C GLN A 373 16.60 -10.79 -0.20
N GLY A 374 16.49 -11.32 1.03
CA GLY A 374 15.19 -11.50 1.70
C GLY A 374 14.50 -10.19 2.13
N VAL A 375 15.24 -9.05 2.15
CA VAL A 375 14.76 -7.77 2.67
C VAL A 375 14.62 -6.70 1.58
N VAL A 376 15.41 -6.79 0.52
CA VAL A 376 15.47 -5.77 -0.54
C VAL A 376 14.12 -5.45 -1.18
N GLY A 377 13.22 -6.44 -1.30
CA GLY A 377 11.86 -6.25 -1.83
C GLY A 377 10.98 -5.32 -0.98
N ILE A 378 11.18 -5.31 0.34
CA ILE A 378 10.47 -4.37 1.25
C ILE A 378 10.97 -2.94 1.01
N VAL A 379 12.29 -2.79 0.85
CA VAL A 379 12.89 -1.48 0.56
C VAL A 379 12.45 -0.98 -0.83
N ALA A 380 12.34 -1.87 -1.82
CA ALA A 380 11.82 -1.53 -3.14
C ALA A 380 10.39 -0.98 -3.07
N SER A 381 9.48 -1.63 -2.31
CA SER A 381 8.12 -1.13 -2.07
C SER A 381 8.13 0.27 -1.46
N ARG A 382 8.91 0.45 -0.41
CA ARG A 382 9.01 1.73 0.28
C ARG A 382 9.54 2.86 -0.61
N LEU A 383 10.56 2.57 -1.42
CA LEU A 383 11.12 3.55 -2.37
C LEU A 383 10.13 3.86 -3.50
N ALA A 384 9.42 2.84 -4.02
CA ALA A 384 8.41 3.04 -5.05
C ALA A 384 7.30 3.99 -4.57
N GLU A 385 6.78 3.79 -3.37
CA GLU A 385 5.78 4.67 -2.76
C GLU A 385 6.32 6.07 -2.47
N GLU A 386 7.51 6.18 -1.87
CA GLU A 386 8.09 7.46 -1.46
C GLU A 386 8.47 8.34 -2.64
N TYR A 387 9.03 7.74 -3.70
CA TYR A 387 9.47 8.45 -4.91
C TYR A 387 8.43 8.45 -6.03
N SER A 388 7.30 7.77 -5.83
CA SER A 388 6.21 7.68 -6.80
C SER A 388 6.70 7.19 -8.17
N CYS A 389 7.54 6.16 -8.20
CA CYS A 389 8.10 5.59 -9.42
C CYS A 389 8.43 4.10 -9.30
N PRO A 390 8.42 3.34 -10.40
CA PRO A 390 8.85 1.94 -10.40
C PRO A 390 10.28 1.79 -9.86
N THR A 391 10.48 0.78 -9.01
CA THR A 391 11.76 0.57 -8.30
C THR A 391 12.27 -0.85 -8.49
N PHE A 392 13.53 -0.97 -8.87
CA PHE A 392 14.28 -2.20 -9.12
C PHE A 392 15.54 -2.19 -8.26
N LEU A 393 15.60 -3.06 -7.26
CA LEU A 393 16.77 -3.20 -6.39
C LEU A 393 17.42 -4.55 -6.60
N ILE A 394 18.70 -4.55 -6.89
CA ILE A 394 19.49 -5.72 -7.31
C ILE A 394 20.53 -6.03 -6.23
N CYS A 395 20.44 -7.22 -5.65
CA CYS A 395 21.47 -7.77 -4.77
C CYS A 395 22.51 -8.47 -5.63
N LEU A 396 23.76 -7.98 -5.60
CA LEU A 396 24.86 -8.54 -6.37
C LEU A 396 25.54 -9.68 -5.60
N ASP A 397 25.83 -10.76 -6.33
CA ASP A 397 26.64 -11.89 -5.86
C ASP A 397 27.60 -12.28 -7.00
N GLY A 398 28.86 -11.87 -6.88
CA GLY A 398 29.86 -12.00 -7.94
C GLY A 398 29.42 -11.34 -9.26
N ASP A 399 29.35 -12.14 -10.33
CA ASP A 399 28.99 -11.68 -11.67
C ASP A 399 27.48 -11.65 -11.95
N LYS A 400 26.65 -12.01 -10.97
CA LYS A 400 25.18 -12.06 -11.09
C LYS A 400 24.52 -11.17 -10.06
N GLY A 401 23.31 -10.76 -10.37
CA GLY A 401 22.45 -10.03 -9.45
C GLY A 401 21.04 -10.59 -9.45
N LYS A 402 20.48 -10.79 -8.25
CA LYS A 402 19.07 -11.12 -8.05
C LYS A 402 18.29 -9.87 -7.65
N ALA A 403 17.23 -9.57 -8.37
CA ALA A 403 16.47 -8.35 -8.20
C ALA A 403 15.09 -8.57 -7.59
N SER A 404 14.64 -7.58 -6.84
CA SER A 404 13.23 -7.41 -6.47
C SER A 404 12.73 -6.08 -7.00
N SER A 405 11.59 -6.11 -7.68
CA SER A 405 10.99 -4.94 -8.32
C SER A 405 9.60 -4.66 -7.75
N ARG A 406 9.26 -3.37 -7.68
CA ARG A 406 7.92 -2.92 -7.27
C ARG A 406 7.42 -1.84 -8.21
N SER A 407 6.16 -1.96 -8.57
CA SER A 407 5.45 -1.02 -9.44
C SER A 407 5.03 0.24 -8.68
N TYR A 408 4.69 1.27 -9.43
CA TYR A 408 3.97 2.44 -8.97
C TYR A 408 3.11 3.00 -10.11
N GLY A 409 1.89 3.48 -9.78
CA GLY A 409 1.02 4.19 -10.71
C GLY A 409 0.52 3.36 -11.89
N GLY A 410 0.41 2.02 -11.73
CA GLY A 410 -0.06 1.13 -12.81
C GLY A 410 1.01 0.73 -13.83
N PHE A 411 2.29 1.00 -13.57
CA PHE A 411 3.38 0.52 -14.43
C PHE A 411 3.48 -1.00 -14.36
N ASN A 412 3.17 -1.69 -15.45
CA ASN A 412 3.20 -3.15 -15.51
C ASN A 412 4.64 -3.68 -15.54
N LEU A 413 5.10 -4.24 -14.40
CA LEU A 413 6.46 -4.76 -14.26
C LEU A 413 6.70 -5.98 -15.14
N PHE A 414 5.74 -6.93 -15.18
CA PHE A 414 5.91 -8.17 -15.93
C PHE A 414 6.10 -7.87 -17.42
N SER A 415 5.20 -7.10 -18.01
CA SER A 415 5.30 -6.68 -19.41
C SER A 415 6.58 -5.88 -19.72
N SER A 416 7.05 -5.09 -18.74
CA SER A 416 8.30 -4.34 -18.89
C SER A 416 9.54 -5.24 -18.86
N LEU A 417 9.56 -6.28 -18.00
CA LEU A 417 10.64 -7.26 -17.97
C LEU A 417 10.65 -8.14 -19.23
N GLU A 418 9.51 -8.48 -19.77
CA GLU A 418 9.39 -9.19 -21.04
C GLU A 418 10.05 -8.42 -22.19
N GLN A 419 9.87 -7.11 -22.27
CA GLN A 419 10.51 -6.25 -23.28
C GLN A 419 12.02 -6.11 -23.14
N VAL A 420 12.59 -6.49 -22.00
CA VAL A 420 14.03 -6.47 -21.75
C VAL A 420 14.59 -7.87 -21.46
N SER A 421 13.84 -8.92 -21.78
CA SER A 421 14.17 -10.31 -21.48
C SER A 421 15.51 -10.79 -22.05
N ASP A 422 15.95 -10.20 -23.17
CA ASP A 422 17.27 -10.42 -23.78
C ASP A 422 18.46 -10.04 -22.86
N LEU A 423 18.25 -9.25 -21.84
CA LEU A 423 19.25 -8.88 -20.85
C LEU A 423 19.22 -9.75 -19.60
N LEU A 424 18.14 -10.52 -19.39
CA LEU A 424 17.87 -11.29 -18.18
C LEU A 424 18.24 -12.77 -18.35
N GLU A 425 18.67 -13.40 -17.27
CA GLU A 425 18.86 -14.88 -17.24
C GLU A 425 17.54 -15.58 -16.89
N SER A 426 16.76 -14.98 -16.00
CA SER A 426 15.42 -15.43 -15.62
C SER A 426 14.61 -14.25 -15.11
N TYR A 427 13.30 -14.30 -15.24
CA TYR A 427 12.37 -13.34 -14.65
C TYR A 427 11.02 -13.98 -14.36
N GLY A 428 10.27 -13.38 -13.43
CA GLY A 428 8.94 -13.84 -13.06
C GLY A 428 8.26 -12.86 -12.11
N GLY A 429 6.96 -13.04 -11.92
CA GLY A 429 6.12 -12.20 -11.06
C GLY A 429 4.88 -11.71 -11.77
N HIS A 430 4.30 -10.65 -11.27
CA HIS A 430 3.04 -10.05 -11.72
C HIS A 430 3.22 -8.56 -12.06
N GLU A 431 2.13 -7.89 -12.41
CA GLU A 431 2.14 -6.47 -12.77
C GLU A 431 2.74 -5.55 -11.69
N LEU A 432 2.47 -5.85 -10.42
CA LEU A 432 2.83 -4.98 -9.29
C LEU A 432 4.14 -5.35 -8.61
N ALA A 433 4.55 -6.62 -8.70
CA ALA A 433 5.76 -7.13 -8.07
C ALA A 433 6.41 -8.20 -8.94
N ALA A 434 7.70 -8.07 -9.18
CA ALA A 434 8.44 -9.02 -10.01
C ALA A 434 9.88 -9.19 -9.50
N GLY A 435 10.49 -10.31 -9.86
CA GLY A 435 11.89 -10.61 -9.63
C GLY A 435 12.58 -11.02 -10.92
N PHE A 436 13.90 -10.85 -10.97
CA PHE A 436 14.70 -11.31 -12.09
C PHE A 436 16.15 -11.59 -11.69
N THR A 437 16.84 -12.35 -12.52
CA THR A 437 18.29 -12.55 -12.43
C THR A 437 18.97 -11.90 -13.63
N ILE A 438 20.04 -11.16 -13.41
CA ILE A 438 20.76 -10.39 -14.41
C ILE A 438 22.26 -10.52 -14.21
N ARG A 439 23.04 -10.52 -15.31
CA ARG A 439 24.49 -10.39 -15.21
C ARG A 439 24.90 -8.95 -14.88
N ARG A 440 25.96 -8.82 -14.07
CA ARG A 440 26.49 -7.52 -13.62
C ARG A 440 26.83 -6.59 -14.78
N ASP A 441 27.43 -7.11 -15.84
CA ASP A 441 27.82 -6.38 -17.05
C ASP A 441 26.63 -5.84 -17.89
N ARG A 442 25.40 -6.30 -17.61
CA ARG A 442 24.18 -5.88 -18.32
C ARG A 442 23.33 -4.85 -17.57
N ILE A 443 23.67 -4.53 -16.30
CA ILE A 443 22.83 -3.68 -15.42
C ILE A 443 22.70 -2.27 -15.99
N ASP A 444 23.75 -1.68 -16.53
CA ASP A 444 23.68 -0.31 -17.06
C ASP A 444 22.76 -0.24 -18.28
N ARG A 445 22.85 -1.20 -19.20
CA ARG A 445 21.96 -1.30 -20.35
C ARG A 445 20.51 -1.58 -19.95
N PHE A 446 20.30 -2.41 -18.92
CA PHE A 446 18.99 -2.63 -18.33
C PHE A 446 18.41 -1.31 -17.79
N ARG A 447 19.20 -0.56 -17.03
CA ARG A 447 18.81 0.75 -16.47
C ARG A 447 18.35 1.72 -17.55
N GLU A 448 19.13 1.85 -18.62
CA GLU A 448 18.78 2.72 -19.76
C GLU A 448 17.44 2.34 -20.40
N ARG A 449 17.22 1.04 -20.66
CA ARG A 449 15.97 0.57 -21.26
C ARG A 449 14.77 0.77 -20.34
N ILE A 450 14.91 0.50 -19.05
CA ILE A 450 13.84 0.76 -18.05
C ILE A 450 13.52 2.26 -17.99
N TYR A 451 14.52 3.14 -18.02
CA TYR A 451 14.28 4.59 -18.05
C TYR A 451 13.51 5.02 -19.31
N ALA A 452 13.78 4.43 -20.46
CA ALA A 452 13.02 4.73 -21.68
C ALA A 452 11.57 4.26 -21.57
N LEU A 453 11.31 3.06 -21.02
CA LEU A 453 9.96 2.54 -20.81
C LEU A 453 9.16 3.39 -19.81
N THR A 454 9.78 3.78 -18.70
CA THR A 454 9.11 4.63 -17.72
C THR A 454 8.86 6.07 -18.22
N ASP A 455 9.72 6.57 -19.11
CA ASP A 455 9.52 7.86 -19.76
C ASP A 455 8.30 7.85 -20.69
N ALA A 456 8.09 6.77 -21.42
CA ALA A 456 6.90 6.58 -22.26
C ALA A 456 5.64 6.49 -21.40
N PHE A 457 5.67 5.67 -20.32
CA PHE A 457 4.56 5.50 -19.40
C PHE A 457 4.17 6.80 -18.68
N SER A 458 5.14 7.60 -18.23
CA SER A 458 4.87 8.84 -17.49
C SER A 458 4.09 9.90 -18.29
N LYS A 459 3.96 9.71 -19.60
CA LYS A 459 3.15 10.56 -20.51
C LYS A 459 1.73 10.04 -20.70
N SER A 460 1.40 8.85 -20.17
CA SER A 460 0.05 8.28 -20.20
C SER A 460 -0.85 8.93 -19.15
N PRO A 461 -2.17 9.08 -19.41
CA PRO A 461 -3.15 9.50 -18.42
C PRO A 461 -3.26 8.58 -17.21
N ASP A 462 -2.87 7.31 -17.38
CA ASP A 462 -3.03 6.24 -16.39
C ASP A 462 -2.00 6.30 -15.24
N CYS A 463 -1.02 7.21 -15.31
CA CYS A 463 0.04 7.29 -14.29
C CYS A 463 -0.39 7.93 -12.95
N ASN A 464 -1.62 8.46 -12.85
CA ASN A 464 -2.10 9.13 -11.64
C ASN A 464 -3.09 8.25 -10.87
N PRO A 465 -2.79 7.80 -9.65
CA PRO A 465 -3.71 7.00 -8.85
C PRO A 465 -4.99 7.78 -8.53
N ALA A 466 -6.14 7.13 -8.67
CA ALA A 466 -7.43 7.64 -8.22
C ALA A 466 -7.69 7.23 -6.77
N LEU A 467 -8.30 8.12 -5.96
CA LEU A 467 -8.79 7.79 -4.63
C LEU A 467 -10.28 7.51 -4.71
N GLN A 468 -10.64 6.27 -4.41
CA GLN A 468 -12.05 5.90 -4.26
C GLN A 468 -12.55 6.34 -2.88
N ILE A 469 -13.70 7.00 -2.86
CA ILE A 469 -14.35 7.54 -1.67
C ILE A 469 -15.76 6.94 -1.61
N ASP A 470 -16.14 6.37 -0.47
CA ASP A 470 -17.44 5.76 -0.31
C ASP A 470 -18.57 6.81 -0.39
N CYS A 471 -18.50 7.84 0.43
CA CYS A 471 -19.55 8.86 0.46
C CYS A 471 -19.11 10.16 1.12
N GLU A 472 -19.88 11.22 0.90
CA GLU A 472 -19.78 12.48 1.65
C GLU A 472 -20.57 12.38 2.95
N ILE A 473 -19.94 12.76 4.06
CA ILE A 473 -20.59 12.77 5.38
C ILE A 473 -20.54 14.19 5.96
N PRO A 474 -21.68 14.80 6.25
CA PRO A 474 -21.72 16.11 6.88
C PRO A 474 -21.23 16.06 8.34
N PRO A 475 -20.60 17.15 8.85
CA PRO A 475 -19.96 17.19 10.17
C PRO A 475 -20.83 16.69 11.33
N GLN A 476 -22.11 17.00 11.34
CA GLN A 476 -23.05 16.65 12.42
C GLN A 476 -23.27 15.14 12.58
N LEU A 477 -23.02 14.36 11.56
CA LEU A 477 -23.19 12.89 11.61
C LEU A 477 -21.95 12.16 12.15
N LEU A 478 -20.81 12.83 12.29
CA LEU A 478 -19.58 12.23 12.82
C LEU A 478 -19.54 12.22 14.34
N THR A 479 -20.45 11.48 14.93
CA THR A 479 -20.49 11.22 16.39
C THR A 479 -19.69 9.95 16.73
N VAL A 480 -19.25 9.84 17.98
CA VAL A 480 -18.58 8.61 18.48
C VAL A 480 -19.45 7.38 18.23
N GLN A 481 -20.76 7.47 18.46
CA GLN A 481 -21.70 6.36 18.26
C GLN A 481 -21.78 5.94 16.79
N ASN A 482 -21.91 6.88 15.86
CA ASN A 482 -22.00 6.56 14.43
C ASN A 482 -20.69 5.98 13.90
N VAL A 483 -19.53 6.50 14.34
CA VAL A 483 -18.22 5.98 13.94
C VAL A 483 -17.98 4.60 14.54
N GLN A 484 -18.42 4.33 15.77
CA GLN A 484 -18.28 3.01 16.38
C GLN A 484 -19.04 1.92 15.61
N GLN A 485 -20.18 2.23 15.01
CA GLN A 485 -20.89 1.24 14.19
C GLN A 485 -20.12 0.85 12.92
N LEU A 486 -19.19 1.66 12.43
CA LEU A 486 -18.30 1.28 11.32
C LEU A 486 -17.35 0.13 11.70
N ASP A 487 -17.12 -0.12 12.98
CA ASP A 487 -16.34 -1.28 13.44
C ASP A 487 -17.02 -2.60 13.04
N GLY A 488 -18.33 -2.61 12.81
CA GLY A 488 -19.08 -3.76 12.28
C GLY A 488 -18.73 -4.13 10.84
N LEU A 489 -18.04 -3.23 10.10
CA LEU A 489 -17.55 -3.51 8.76
C LEU A 489 -16.27 -4.38 8.77
N GLU A 490 -15.63 -4.58 9.92
CA GLU A 490 -14.51 -5.52 10.03
C GLU A 490 -14.96 -6.96 9.71
N PRO A 491 -14.12 -7.79 9.10
CA PRO A 491 -12.72 -7.52 8.71
C PRO A 491 -12.61 -6.62 7.49
N CYS A 492 -11.70 -5.64 7.58
CA CYS A 492 -11.38 -4.73 6.49
C CYS A 492 -9.99 -5.04 5.90
N GLY A 493 -9.91 -5.13 4.57
CA GLY A 493 -8.70 -5.46 3.82
C GLY A 493 -8.93 -5.37 2.33
N ALA A 494 -8.29 -6.23 1.53
CA ALA A 494 -8.54 -6.33 0.10
C ALA A 494 -10.00 -6.69 -0.16
N GLY A 495 -10.60 -6.17 -1.22
CA GLY A 495 -12.02 -6.37 -1.55
C GLY A 495 -13.03 -5.70 -0.59
N CYS A 496 -12.60 -5.37 0.64
CA CYS A 496 -13.43 -4.67 1.63
C CYS A 496 -12.59 -3.63 2.40
N PRO A 497 -12.16 -2.53 1.78
CA PRO A 497 -11.32 -1.54 2.43
C PRO A 497 -12.04 -0.84 3.58
N ARG A 498 -11.27 -0.26 4.51
CA ARG A 498 -11.86 0.64 5.53
C ARG A 498 -12.59 1.79 4.84
N PRO A 499 -13.73 2.26 5.40
CA PRO A 499 -14.48 3.37 4.82
C PRO A 499 -13.62 4.60 4.61
N VAL A 500 -13.67 5.13 3.40
CA VAL A 500 -13.07 6.42 3.03
C VAL A 500 -14.20 7.42 2.86
N LEU A 501 -14.24 8.40 3.74
CA LEU A 501 -15.27 9.41 3.78
C LEU A 501 -14.75 10.75 3.25
N PHE A 502 -15.66 11.58 2.81
CA PHE A 502 -15.38 12.90 2.27
C PHE A 502 -16.11 13.98 3.07
N MET A 503 -15.46 15.11 3.27
CA MET A 503 -16.04 16.30 3.90
C MET A 503 -15.53 17.56 3.23
N ARG A 504 -16.43 18.50 2.94
CA ARG A 504 -16.13 19.74 2.22
C ARG A 504 -15.93 20.92 3.14
N SER A 505 -15.20 21.90 2.63
CA SER A 505 -15.18 23.30 3.11
C SER A 505 -14.87 23.44 4.60
N LEU A 506 -13.91 22.66 5.10
CA LEU A 506 -13.42 22.80 6.48
C LEU A 506 -12.30 23.84 6.56
N THR A 507 -12.34 24.67 7.57
CA THR A 507 -11.27 25.65 7.86
C THR A 507 -10.18 25.00 8.71
N VAL A 508 -8.93 25.14 8.32
CA VAL A 508 -7.76 24.76 9.12
C VAL A 508 -7.59 25.78 10.24
N SER A 509 -8.02 25.45 11.46
CA SER A 509 -7.97 26.32 12.64
C SER A 509 -6.70 26.17 13.48
N ASP A 510 -5.97 25.05 13.33
CA ASP A 510 -4.64 24.82 13.89
C ASP A 510 -3.89 23.78 13.07
N LEU A 511 -2.56 23.90 13.04
CA LEU A 511 -1.72 22.89 12.39
C LEU A 511 -0.35 22.81 13.09
N SER A 512 0.14 21.58 13.29
CA SER A 512 1.44 21.32 13.91
C SER A 512 2.06 20.03 13.39
N GLU A 513 3.38 20.02 13.26
CA GLU A 513 4.11 18.81 12.92
C GLU A 513 4.42 18.01 14.19
N VAL A 514 4.15 16.72 14.18
CA VAL A 514 4.31 15.79 15.31
C VAL A 514 5.18 14.59 14.93
N GLY A 515 5.57 13.78 15.93
CA GLY A 515 6.40 12.60 15.67
C GLY A 515 7.80 12.96 15.13
N GLY A 516 8.39 14.06 15.62
CA GLY A 516 9.69 14.54 15.12
C GLY A 516 9.61 15.11 13.69
N GLY A 517 8.50 15.73 13.32
CA GLY A 517 8.27 16.33 11.99
C GLY A 517 7.89 15.32 10.91
N LYS A 518 7.44 14.11 11.30
CA LYS A 518 7.06 13.05 10.35
C LYS A 518 5.59 13.07 9.98
N HIS A 519 4.74 13.62 10.80
CA HIS A 519 3.28 13.62 10.63
C HIS A 519 2.73 15.02 10.84
N LEU A 520 1.63 15.33 10.15
CA LEU A 520 0.93 16.59 10.29
C LEU A 520 -0.34 16.39 11.12
N ARG A 521 -0.46 17.11 12.23
CA ARG A 521 -1.69 17.21 13.02
C ARG A 521 -2.39 18.50 12.65
N LEU A 522 -3.69 18.41 12.43
CA LEU A 522 -4.55 19.54 12.11
C LEU A 522 -5.74 19.59 13.08
N ARG A 523 -6.24 20.80 13.30
CA ARG A 523 -7.58 21.04 13.83
C ARG A 523 -8.40 21.64 12.70
N LEU A 524 -9.50 20.97 12.36
CA LEU A 524 -10.40 21.36 11.28
C LEU A 524 -11.72 21.80 11.88
N SER A 525 -12.31 22.88 11.35
CA SER A 525 -13.58 23.42 11.84
C SER A 525 -14.52 23.71 10.67
N GLY A 526 -15.81 23.41 10.85
CA GLY A 526 -16.87 23.70 9.87
C GLY A 526 -18.25 23.53 10.46
N ASN A 527 -19.15 24.44 10.14
CA ASN A 527 -20.55 24.42 10.60
C ASN A 527 -20.70 24.29 12.14
N GLY A 528 -19.81 24.91 12.92
CA GLY A 528 -19.80 24.82 14.38
C GLY A 528 -19.18 23.56 14.98
N TYR A 529 -18.71 22.63 14.17
CA TYR A 529 -18.03 21.41 14.60
C TYR A 529 -16.50 21.54 14.50
N HIS A 530 -15.79 20.81 15.37
CA HIS A 530 -14.33 20.79 15.42
C HIS A 530 -13.83 19.34 15.43
N PHE A 531 -12.83 19.04 14.60
CA PHE A 531 -12.24 17.72 14.48
C PHE A 531 -10.72 17.77 14.62
N ASN A 532 -10.17 16.82 15.37
CA ASN A 532 -8.74 16.55 15.33
C ASN A 532 -8.46 15.62 14.13
N ALA A 533 -7.51 16.02 13.32
CA ALA A 533 -7.10 15.23 12.16
C ALA A 533 -5.59 14.97 12.22
N ILE A 534 -5.19 13.80 11.71
CA ILE A 534 -3.78 13.43 11.55
C ILE A 534 -3.53 12.99 10.11
N PHE A 535 -2.46 13.50 9.53
CA PHE A 535 -1.98 13.08 8.22
C PHE A 535 -0.60 12.46 8.38
N PHE A 536 -0.56 11.14 8.32
CA PHE A 536 0.66 10.38 8.53
C PHE A 536 1.66 10.58 7.39
N SER A 537 2.94 10.52 7.70
CA SER A 537 4.06 10.61 6.75
C SER A 537 4.03 11.87 5.85
N THR A 538 3.48 12.98 6.37
CA THR A 538 3.25 14.21 5.63
C THR A 538 3.59 15.42 6.50
N THR A 539 4.04 16.53 5.88
CA THR A 539 4.29 17.83 6.50
C THR A 539 3.34 18.88 5.92
N ALA A 540 3.23 20.04 6.56
CA ALA A 540 2.40 21.14 6.05
C ALA A 540 2.82 21.59 4.64
N LYS A 541 4.12 21.59 4.33
CA LYS A 541 4.64 21.89 2.99
C LYS A 541 4.25 20.86 1.95
N LEU A 542 4.31 19.57 2.30
CA LEU A 542 3.97 18.49 1.38
C LEU A 542 2.46 18.41 1.11
N ALA A 543 1.67 18.71 2.14
CA ALA A 543 0.21 18.82 2.03
C ALA A 543 -0.23 20.11 1.32
N ALA A 544 0.68 21.06 1.12
CA ALA A 544 0.41 22.39 0.58
C ALA A 544 -0.74 23.10 1.30
N VAL A 545 -0.78 23.02 2.64
CA VAL A 545 -1.84 23.56 3.50
C VAL A 545 -1.28 24.53 4.52
N ALA A 546 -2.08 25.54 4.85
CA ALA A 546 -1.74 26.58 5.82
C ALA A 546 -2.90 26.88 6.76
N LEU A 547 -2.58 27.51 7.90
CA LEU A 547 -3.57 28.02 8.83
C LEU A 547 -4.55 28.96 8.12
N GLY A 548 -5.85 28.77 8.35
CA GLY A 548 -6.93 29.54 7.73
C GLY A 548 -7.29 29.09 6.29
N ASP A 549 -6.66 28.04 5.74
CA ASP A 549 -7.12 27.48 4.48
C ASP A 549 -8.50 26.83 4.65
N VAL A 550 -9.36 26.99 3.63
CA VAL A 550 -10.58 26.21 3.48
C VAL A 550 -10.26 25.00 2.59
N VAL A 551 -10.55 23.83 3.10
CA VAL A 551 -10.10 22.55 2.50
C VAL A 551 -11.22 21.53 2.41
N ASP A 552 -11.13 20.69 1.39
CA ASP A 552 -11.85 19.45 1.25
C ASP A 552 -10.93 18.31 1.72
N ILE A 553 -11.47 17.31 2.41
CA ILE A 553 -10.68 16.21 2.97
C ILE A 553 -11.28 14.85 2.60
N ALA A 554 -10.41 13.90 2.29
CA ALA A 554 -10.71 12.46 2.24
C ALA A 554 -10.04 11.79 3.44
N TYR A 555 -10.83 11.04 4.23
CA TYR A 555 -10.36 10.52 5.52
C TYR A 555 -11.03 9.21 5.90
N THR A 556 -10.39 8.47 6.79
CA THR A 556 -10.99 7.36 7.53
C THR A 556 -11.21 7.80 8.97
N PRO A 557 -12.45 7.75 9.50
CA PRO A 557 -12.71 8.11 10.88
C PRO A 557 -12.24 7.01 11.82
N GLN A 558 -11.73 7.41 12.98
CA GLN A 558 -11.32 6.52 14.06
C GLN A 558 -11.72 7.07 15.41
N ILE A 559 -12.06 6.20 16.36
CA ILE A 559 -12.26 6.61 17.74
C ILE A 559 -10.91 6.64 18.44
N ASN A 560 -10.54 7.81 18.95
CA ASN A 560 -9.38 8.00 19.79
C ASN A 560 -9.80 8.08 21.26
N GLU A 561 -9.21 7.22 22.10
CA GLU A 561 -9.46 7.24 23.54
C GLU A 561 -8.20 7.75 24.27
N TYR A 562 -8.34 8.89 24.90
CA TYR A 562 -7.28 9.48 25.72
C TYR A 562 -7.83 9.90 27.08
N ARG A 563 -7.24 9.41 28.17
CA ARG A 563 -7.69 9.69 29.56
C ARG A 563 -9.19 9.41 29.78
N ARG A 564 -9.70 8.30 29.22
CA ARG A 564 -11.12 7.89 29.23
C ARG A 564 -12.06 8.80 28.43
N LEU A 565 -11.54 9.81 27.74
CA LEU A 565 -12.35 10.62 26.83
C LEU A 565 -12.26 10.02 25.42
N ARG A 566 -13.42 9.66 24.86
CA ARG A 566 -13.53 9.14 23.50
C ARG A 566 -13.93 10.26 22.55
N THR A 567 -13.15 10.45 21.51
CA THR A 567 -13.36 11.46 20.47
C THR A 567 -13.18 10.88 19.09
N VAL A 568 -13.86 11.46 18.09
CA VAL A 568 -13.60 11.11 16.69
C VAL A 568 -12.34 11.81 16.22
N GLN A 569 -11.39 11.06 15.70
CA GLN A 569 -10.19 11.52 15.02
C GLN A 569 -10.28 11.19 13.53
N LEU A 570 -9.87 12.13 12.67
CA LEU A 570 -9.86 11.94 11.22
C LEU A 570 -8.45 11.56 10.78
N ASN A 571 -8.28 10.35 10.27
CA ASN A 571 -7.02 9.92 9.65
C ASN A 571 -7.07 10.30 8.17
N LEU A 572 -6.36 11.38 7.81
CA LEU A 572 -6.39 11.91 6.44
C LEU A 572 -5.66 11.00 5.47
N LEU A 573 -6.30 10.75 4.33
CA LEU A 573 -5.71 10.08 3.17
C LEU A 573 -5.24 11.11 2.14
N ASP A 574 -6.05 12.18 1.97
CA ASP A 574 -5.69 13.31 1.12
C ASP A 574 -6.39 14.59 1.60
N ILE A 575 -5.85 15.75 1.22
CA ILE A 575 -6.38 17.08 1.55
C ILE A 575 -6.18 18.00 0.36
N ARG A 576 -7.20 18.78 0.03
CA ARG A 576 -7.20 19.71 -1.11
C ARG A 576 -7.78 21.05 -0.68
N PRO A 577 -7.33 22.16 -1.29
CA PRO A 577 -8.10 23.40 -1.20
C PRO A 577 -9.54 23.17 -1.67
N ASP A 578 -10.49 23.91 -1.14
CA ASP A 578 -11.89 23.82 -1.54
C ASP A 578 -12.07 24.07 -3.06
N GLU A 579 -13.23 23.68 -3.58
CA GLU A 579 -13.52 23.76 -5.02
C GLU A 579 -13.36 25.18 -5.57
N GLN A 580 -13.79 26.20 -4.81
CA GLN A 580 -13.67 27.60 -5.23
C GLN A 580 -12.21 28.05 -5.34
N ALA A 581 -11.38 27.69 -4.37
CA ALA A 581 -9.94 28.03 -4.41
C ALA A 581 -9.23 27.30 -5.56
N ARG A 582 -9.58 26.03 -5.81
CA ARG A 582 -9.05 25.26 -6.95
C ARG A 582 -9.45 25.86 -8.29
N ALA A 583 -10.73 26.22 -8.46
CA ALA A 583 -11.23 26.85 -9.68
C ALA A 583 -10.55 28.20 -9.95
N ARG A 584 -10.40 29.05 -8.93
CA ARG A 584 -9.69 30.34 -9.04
C ARG A 584 -8.23 30.16 -9.43
N LEU A 585 -7.53 29.23 -8.81
CA LEU A 585 -6.13 28.96 -9.12
C LEU A 585 -5.99 28.38 -10.54
N GLY A 586 -6.88 27.48 -10.94
CA GLY A 586 -6.93 26.89 -12.29
C GLY A 586 -7.15 27.94 -13.37
N ALA A 587 -8.14 28.81 -13.16
CA ALA A 587 -8.40 29.94 -14.08
C ALA A 587 -7.20 30.88 -14.20
N GLY A 588 -6.53 31.20 -13.08
CA GLY A 588 -5.30 31.99 -13.09
C GLY A 588 -4.15 31.31 -13.83
N LYS A 589 -3.93 30.01 -13.59
CA LYS A 589 -2.90 29.23 -14.32
C LYS A 589 -3.20 29.19 -15.83
N ALA A 590 -4.46 28.99 -16.22
CA ALA A 590 -4.88 28.97 -17.61
C ALA A 590 -4.67 30.34 -18.30
N LEU A 591 -5.07 31.42 -17.64
CA LEU A 591 -4.89 32.79 -18.16
C LEU A 591 -3.41 33.14 -18.36
N TYR A 592 -2.56 32.84 -17.37
CA TYR A 592 -1.12 33.06 -17.46
C TYR A 592 -0.48 32.23 -18.59
N ARG A 593 -0.91 30.98 -18.78
CA ARG A 593 -0.42 30.12 -19.89
C ARG A 593 -0.80 30.70 -21.26
N ARG A 594 -2.02 31.20 -21.44
CA ARG A 594 -2.45 31.85 -22.67
C ARG A 594 -1.61 33.10 -22.99
N HIS A 595 -1.28 33.88 -21.95
CA HIS A 595 -0.35 35.02 -22.10
C HIS A 595 1.01 34.56 -22.63
N LEU A 596 1.64 33.55 -22.00
CA LEU A 596 2.94 33.03 -22.44
C LEU A 596 2.91 32.44 -23.87
N GLN A 597 1.75 31.97 -24.32
CA GLN A 597 1.55 31.45 -25.69
C GLN A 597 1.23 32.53 -26.73
N GLY A 598 1.20 33.80 -26.33
CA GLY A 598 0.87 34.92 -27.22
C GLY A 598 -0.58 34.92 -27.73
N GLN A 599 -1.50 34.25 -27.01
CA GLN A 599 -2.91 34.21 -27.39
C GLN A 599 -3.59 35.57 -27.10
N ALA A 600 -4.56 35.95 -27.92
CA ALA A 600 -5.33 37.17 -27.69
C ALA A 600 -6.06 37.13 -26.33
N LEU A 601 -5.95 38.23 -25.58
CA LEU A 601 -6.57 38.44 -24.30
C LEU A 601 -7.51 39.64 -24.31
N SER A 602 -8.65 39.55 -23.68
CA SER A 602 -9.58 40.67 -23.52
C SER A 602 -9.05 41.68 -22.49
N ALA A 603 -9.57 42.92 -22.53
CA ALA A 603 -9.22 43.96 -21.55
C ALA A 603 -9.44 43.51 -20.11
N GLN A 604 -10.53 42.79 -19.82
CA GLN A 604 -10.80 42.22 -18.47
C GLN A 604 -9.79 41.14 -18.05
N GLU A 605 -9.29 40.33 -18.99
CA GLU A 605 -8.25 39.33 -18.72
C GLU A 605 -6.90 39.99 -18.44
N LEU A 606 -6.58 41.04 -19.16
CA LEU A 606 -5.38 41.86 -18.96
C LEU A 606 -5.41 42.54 -17.56
N ASP A 607 -6.56 43.04 -17.10
CA ASP A 607 -6.73 43.61 -15.78
C ASP A 607 -6.46 42.58 -14.66
N ARG A 608 -6.73 41.31 -14.92
CA ARG A 608 -6.42 40.21 -13.98
C ARG A 608 -4.94 39.78 -14.02
N LEU A 609 -4.20 40.14 -15.05
CA LEU A 609 -2.79 39.85 -15.21
C LEU A 609 -1.91 40.99 -14.71
N ILE A 610 -2.24 42.23 -15.03
CA ILE A 610 -1.41 43.40 -14.78
C ILE A 610 -1.45 43.76 -13.29
N PRO A 611 -0.30 43.70 -12.59
CA PRO A 611 -0.25 44.14 -11.20
C PRO A 611 -0.22 45.68 -11.11
N GLU A 612 -0.81 46.19 -10.05
CA GLU A 612 -0.67 47.56 -9.60
C GLU A 612 0.45 47.70 -8.58
N ARG A 613 0.84 48.93 -8.27
CA ARG A 613 1.89 49.19 -7.26
C ARG A 613 1.62 48.56 -5.90
N GLN A 614 0.38 48.54 -5.45
CA GLN A 614 -0.03 47.92 -4.20
C GLN A 614 0.15 46.39 -4.20
N ASP A 615 -0.03 45.75 -5.36
CA ASP A 615 0.12 44.30 -5.53
C ASP A 615 1.61 43.91 -5.36
N PHE A 616 2.51 44.64 -6.01
CA PHE A 616 3.95 44.45 -5.85
C PHE A 616 4.38 44.63 -4.40
N VAL A 617 3.89 45.66 -3.72
CA VAL A 617 4.19 45.92 -2.31
C VAL A 617 3.70 44.78 -1.42
N ALA A 618 2.49 44.27 -1.62
CA ALA A 618 1.93 43.16 -0.83
C ALA A 618 2.73 41.86 -1.02
N VAL A 619 3.00 41.50 -2.29
CA VAL A 619 3.78 40.28 -2.59
C VAL A 619 5.20 40.39 -2.02
N TRP A 620 5.88 41.52 -2.22
CA TRP A 620 7.24 41.71 -1.71
C TRP A 620 7.32 41.67 -0.19
N ARG A 621 6.43 42.39 0.51
CA ARG A 621 6.37 42.39 1.98
C ARG A 621 6.14 40.99 2.52
N TYR A 622 5.24 40.23 1.91
CA TYR A 622 5.01 38.84 2.30
C TYR A 622 6.28 37.98 2.14
N LEU A 623 6.94 38.06 0.99
CA LEU A 623 8.17 37.30 0.72
C LEU A 623 9.29 37.67 1.71
N ALA A 624 9.51 38.96 1.93
CA ALA A 624 10.54 39.47 2.86
C ALA A 624 10.28 39.04 4.31
N ALA A 625 9.02 39.10 4.76
CA ALA A 625 8.64 38.70 6.12
C ALA A 625 8.71 37.19 6.37
N ASN A 626 8.57 36.36 5.32
CA ASN A 626 8.48 34.90 5.46
C ASN A 626 9.72 34.15 4.90
N ALA A 627 10.71 34.87 4.38
CA ALA A 627 11.95 34.26 3.90
C ALA A 627 12.80 33.76 5.08
N GLN A 628 13.11 32.46 5.08
CA GLN A 628 14.08 31.87 6.03
C GLN A 628 15.46 31.84 5.38
N ASN A 629 16.41 32.56 5.93
CA ASN A 629 17.74 32.75 5.32
C ASN A 629 17.67 33.23 3.86
N GLY A 630 16.76 34.18 3.58
CA GLY A 630 16.55 34.72 2.24
C GLY A 630 15.82 33.79 1.26
N VAL A 631 15.25 32.68 1.71
CA VAL A 631 14.59 31.70 0.84
C VAL A 631 13.15 31.44 1.29
N VAL A 632 12.20 31.54 0.34
CA VAL A 632 10.82 31.04 0.46
C VAL A 632 10.70 29.77 -0.38
N CYS A 633 10.13 28.70 0.18
CA CYS A 633 9.96 27.43 -0.49
C CYS A 633 8.55 26.91 -0.23
N GLU A 634 7.65 27.04 -1.22
CA GLU A 634 6.21 26.75 -1.07
C GLU A 634 5.64 26.15 -2.37
N GLU A 635 4.54 25.41 -2.27
CA GLU A 635 3.68 25.13 -3.43
C GLU A 635 3.03 26.44 -3.89
N PHE A 636 2.95 26.65 -5.21
CA PHE A 636 2.50 27.94 -5.76
C PHE A 636 1.07 28.33 -5.35
N GLY A 637 0.13 27.40 -5.35
CA GLY A 637 -1.24 27.68 -4.89
C GLY A 637 -1.33 28.01 -3.40
N CYS A 638 -0.50 27.33 -2.59
CA CYS A 638 -0.37 27.64 -1.15
C CYS A 638 0.22 29.04 -0.95
N LEU A 639 1.26 29.41 -1.72
CA LEU A 639 1.83 30.75 -1.72
C LEU A 639 0.79 31.81 -2.04
N VAL A 640 -0.02 31.58 -3.10
CA VAL A 640 -1.11 32.49 -3.50
C VAL A 640 -2.12 32.67 -2.36
N ARG A 641 -2.55 31.59 -1.70
CA ARG A 641 -3.49 31.68 -0.55
C ARG A 641 -2.90 32.42 0.63
N LYS A 642 -1.63 32.19 0.95
CA LYS A 642 -0.91 32.86 2.04
C LYS A 642 -0.77 34.38 1.76
N ILE A 643 -0.37 34.76 0.53
CA ILE A 643 -0.27 36.18 0.14
C ILE A 643 -1.64 36.84 0.20
N THR A 644 -2.68 36.19 -0.32
CA THR A 644 -4.07 36.67 -0.30
C THR A 644 -4.53 36.98 1.13
N ARG A 645 -4.27 36.10 2.09
CA ARG A 645 -4.61 36.34 3.51
C ARG A 645 -3.78 37.44 4.14
N TYR A 646 -2.49 37.47 3.86
CA TYR A 646 -1.59 38.51 4.38
C TYR A 646 -2.00 39.92 3.92
N ALA A 647 -2.42 40.05 2.69
CA ALA A 647 -2.86 41.32 2.09
C ALA A 647 -4.30 41.69 2.42
N GLY A 648 -5.11 40.74 2.94
CA GLY A 648 -6.53 40.96 3.22
C GLY A 648 -7.43 41.16 1.99
N CYS A 649 -6.95 40.79 0.80
CA CYS A 649 -7.67 40.93 -0.46
C CYS A 649 -7.40 39.73 -1.37
N THR A 650 -8.35 39.41 -2.29
CA THR A 650 -8.25 38.24 -3.14
C THR A 650 -7.37 38.49 -4.35
N TYR A 651 -6.25 37.77 -4.46
CA TYR A 651 -5.39 37.77 -5.63
C TYR A 651 -5.69 36.60 -6.58
N SER A 652 -5.55 36.84 -7.89
CA SER A 652 -5.45 35.76 -8.88
C SER A 652 -4.04 35.17 -8.88
N GLY A 653 -3.94 33.87 -9.12
CA GLY A 653 -2.62 33.23 -9.25
C GLY A 653 -1.79 33.82 -10.40
N SER A 654 -2.46 34.27 -11.50
CA SER A 654 -1.80 34.93 -12.63
C SER A 654 -1.13 36.25 -12.22
N LYS A 655 -1.81 37.10 -11.45
CA LYS A 655 -1.28 38.40 -11.01
C LYS A 655 -0.06 38.24 -10.10
N ILE A 656 -0.13 37.32 -9.14
CA ILE A 656 1.03 37.00 -8.28
C ILE A 656 2.19 36.47 -9.12
N ARG A 657 1.91 35.61 -10.12
CA ARG A 657 2.96 35.08 -10.99
C ARG A 657 3.66 36.18 -11.77
N VAL A 658 2.91 37.13 -12.34
CA VAL A 658 3.48 38.30 -13.02
C VAL A 658 4.31 39.15 -12.07
N CYS A 659 3.87 39.37 -10.81
CA CYS A 659 4.71 40.07 -9.81
C CYS A 659 6.07 39.36 -9.62
N LEU A 660 6.06 38.03 -9.51
CA LEU A 660 7.29 37.26 -9.31
C LEU A 660 8.22 37.33 -10.54
N ASP A 661 7.65 37.28 -11.75
CA ASP A 661 8.43 37.39 -12.99
C ASP A 661 9.08 38.78 -13.12
N VAL A 662 8.33 39.85 -12.83
CA VAL A 662 8.84 41.23 -12.78
C VAL A 662 9.97 41.36 -11.75
N PHE A 663 9.82 40.80 -10.56
CA PHE A 663 10.88 40.84 -9.54
C PHE A 663 12.13 40.08 -10.00
N GLN A 664 11.96 38.95 -10.70
CA GLN A 664 13.09 38.20 -11.26
C GLN A 664 13.79 38.97 -12.38
N GLU A 665 13.05 39.59 -13.30
CA GLU A 665 13.60 40.42 -14.37
C GLU A 665 14.38 41.62 -13.84
N GLN A 666 13.92 42.18 -12.72
CA GLN A 666 14.60 43.30 -12.06
C GLN A 666 15.68 42.87 -11.05
N GLY A 667 16.05 41.59 -11.03
CA GLY A 667 17.14 41.08 -10.19
C GLY A 667 16.85 41.05 -8.68
N LEU A 668 15.60 41.23 -8.25
CA LEU A 668 15.23 41.26 -6.84
C LEU A 668 15.14 39.86 -6.22
N LEU A 669 14.90 38.84 -7.04
CA LEU A 669 14.82 37.44 -6.63
C LEU A 669 15.23 36.49 -7.77
N GLN A 670 15.52 35.26 -7.40
CA GLN A 670 15.68 34.14 -8.34
C GLN A 670 14.64 33.07 -8.03
N MET A 671 13.99 32.52 -9.07
CA MET A 671 13.04 31.43 -8.95
C MET A 671 13.61 30.14 -9.53
N GLU A 672 13.42 29.06 -8.79
CA GLU A 672 13.68 27.69 -9.24
C GLU A 672 12.40 26.89 -9.10
N GLN A 673 11.84 26.41 -10.23
CA GLN A 673 10.70 25.51 -10.20
C GLN A 673 11.18 24.09 -9.87
N ARG A 674 10.72 23.55 -8.75
CA ARG A 674 10.87 22.15 -8.37
C ARG A 674 9.52 21.43 -8.51
N PRO A 675 9.46 20.11 -8.59
CA PRO A 675 8.24 19.39 -8.96
C PRO A 675 6.97 19.73 -8.17
N LYS A 676 7.09 20.00 -6.90
CA LYS A 676 5.94 20.40 -6.06
C LYS A 676 6.13 21.76 -5.38
N LEU A 677 7.24 22.43 -5.60
CA LEU A 677 7.61 23.62 -4.84
C LEU A 677 8.22 24.67 -5.76
N LEU A 678 7.83 25.91 -5.54
CA LEU A 678 8.51 27.07 -6.06
C LEU A 678 9.53 27.54 -5.00
N VAL A 679 10.80 27.54 -5.36
CA VAL A 679 11.87 28.06 -4.52
C VAL A 679 12.20 29.46 -4.97
N ILE A 680 12.01 30.43 -4.09
CA ILE A 680 12.26 31.85 -4.33
C ILE A 680 13.42 32.27 -3.44
N ARG A 681 14.53 32.74 -4.02
CA ARG A 681 15.68 33.30 -3.33
C ARG A 681 15.67 34.80 -3.49
N LEU A 682 15.60 35.54 -2.38
CA LEU A 682 15.72 36.99 -2.40
C LEU A 682 17.20 37.36 -2.62
N THR A 683 17.46 38.21 -3.60
CA THR A 683 18.81 38.64 -4.02
C THR A 683 19.03 40.13 -3.78
N SER A 684 17.97 40.85 -3.36
CA SER A 684 18.04 42.30 -3.16
C SER A 684 19.01 42.67 -2.04
N ASP A 685 19.91 43.58 -2.34
CA ASP A 685 20.84 44.26 -1.41
C ASP A 685 20.34 45.60 -0.93
N GLY A 686 19.06 45.93 -1.13
CA GLY A 686 18.41 47.19 -0.73
C GLY A 686 18.45 48.30 -1.78
N HIS A 687 18.95 48.02 -3.00
CA HIS A 687 18.89 49.02 -4.09
C HIS A 687 17.46 49.25 -4.58
N LYS A 688 17.15 50.49 -4.94
CA LYS A 688 15.90 50.84 -5.58
C LYS A 688 15.94 50.42 -7.04
N VAL A 689 14.91 49.68 -7.48
CA VAL A 689 14.74 49.25 -8.87
C VAL A 689 13.48 49.86 -9.44
N ASP A 690 13.46 50.09 -10.76
CA ASP A 690 12.29 50.54 -11.47
C ASP A 690 11.53 49.35 -12.04
N LEU A 691 10.44 48.97 -11.39
CA LEU A 691 9.62 47.83 -11.81
C LEU A 691 8.91 48.10 -13.15
N GLU A 692 8.67 49.40 -13.50
CA GLU A 692 8.02 49.77 -14.73
C GLU A 692 8.87 49.48 -15.98
N SER A 693 10.15 49.33 -15.84
CA SER A 693 11.08 48.98 -16.93
C SER A 693 11.10 47.48 -17.24
N SER A 694 10.31 46.64 -16.53
CA SER A 694 10.24 45.19 -16.78
C SER A 694 9.67 44.89 -18.15
N PRO A 695 10.33 44.06 -18.97
CA PRO A 695 9.83 43.65 -20.29
C PRO A 695 8.44 43.02 -20.23
N THR A 696 8.18 42.16 -19.22
CA THR A 696 6.87 41.53 -19.04
C THR A 696 5.78 42.58 -18.75
N LEU A 697 6.05 43.59 -17.90
CA LEU A 697 5.08 44.59 -17.53
C LEU A 697 4.82 45.56 -18.69
N LEU A 698 5.86 45.98 -19.42
CA LEU A 698 5.75 46.81 -20.62
C LEU A 698 4.91 46.13 -21.69
N HIS A 699 5.19 44.89 -22.02
CA HIS A 699 4.44 44.09 -22.99
C HIS A 699 2.94 43.97 -22.62
N LEU A 700 2.64 43.64 -21.35
CA LEU A 700 1.25 43.57 -20.90
C LEU A 700 0.50 44.92 -20.99
N LYS A 701 1.16 46.06 -20.70
CA LYS A 701 0.59 47.40 -20.84
C LYS A 701 0.36 47.78 -22.31
N GLU A 702 1.29 47.43 -23.20
CA GLU A 702 1.11 47.61 -24.67
C GLU A 702 -0.08 46.82 -25.18
N LEU A 703 -0.21 45.55 -24.81
CA LEU A 703 -1.39 44.73 -25.15
C LEU A 703 -2.69 45.40 -24.68
N LYS A 704 -2.70 45.94 -23.47
CA LYS A 704 -3.88 46.61 -22.92
C LYS A 704 -4.20 47.92 -23.63
N ALA A 705 -3.19 48.67 -24.07
CA ALA A 705 -3.40 49.93 -24.86
C ALA A 705 -3.90 49.66 -26.27
N GLY A 706 -3.67 48.47 -26.83
CA GLY A 706 -4.14 48.06 -28.16
C GLY A 706 -5.50 47.35 -28.16
N THR A 707 -6.10 47.07 -27.00
CA THR A 707 -7.43 46.49 -26.80
C THR A 707 -8.44 47.56 -26.41
#